data_d3d8357dd0231367c21489b301150251
#
_entry.id   d3d8357dd0231367c21489b301150251
#
_cell.length_a   1.000
_cell.length_b   1.000
_cell.length_c   1.000
_cell.angle_alpha   90.00
_cell.angle_beta   90.00
_cell.angle_gamma   90.00
#
_symmetry.space_group_name_H-M   'P 1'
#
loop_
_entity.id
_entity.type
_entity.pdbx_description
1 polymer ?
#
loop_
_entity_poly.entity_id
_entity_poly.type
_entity_poly.pdbx_seq_one_letter_code
_entity_poly.pdbx_strand_id
1 'polypeptide(L)'
;MSACTAGLAQPGPPGRHLGHYPSLPPGYQNTSGPPAPSPMHPAMQAATQPYTQAPQAYQQVRRIHTCTLCNGFHYKFNHFNNSSTKPFMLNLLMGFNHVYLVIVLLCQMSGGPGMAQLSPSLASMSLQSGTPEALRVVNLLQERNLLPPTPISAPTPCLTQDLQRINCSPEVYRCTLTSIPQTQSLLNKAKLPLGLLLHPFKDLSQLPVVTSSTIVRCRSCRTYINPFVSFLDQRRWKCNLCYRVNDVPEEFMYNPVSRSYGEPHKRPEVQNATIEFIAPSEYMLRPPQPAVYLFVLDVSHNAVEKGYLNVSMDNNLKLYKDSRTKVGFITFDSTVHFYNLQEGLSQPQMLIVSDIEDIFLPTPDSLLVNLNECKELVQDLLKSLPSLFQKTMETQSALGAALQAAFKLLSPTGGRMSVFQTQLPNLGVGALQSREDPNQRASAKEIQHLSPATDFYKKLALDCSGQQVAVDLFLLSSQYCDLASLGCISRYSAGNVYYYPSYHHQHSPAQVECFQKDLKRYLTRKIGFEAVMRIRCTKGLSIHTFHGNFFVRSTDLLSLPNVNPDAGFAVQMSIDENLVDTQVVSFQAALLYTSSKGERRIRVHTLCLPVVNSLTDIFAGADVQAISGLLACMAVDRSVTASLGDARDAMINAAIDSLASYRQFALTIQQPGLLAPACLRLFPLYILALLKQKAFRLGTSTRLDDRVFAMCQLKYQPLAYAMPMIHPSLYRLDDLTDEGALNVNERTIPQPRVLQLSVEKLSRDGAFLMDAGTVMYLWIGRNCNPIFLTQVLGVPSYADVLDNLYVLPEIDSAESQRTRALIGWLRDQRPFYPSLHVIKDESQLKASLLQHMIEDRTDSALSYYEFLLHLQQKITK
;
A
#
# COMPACT_ATOMS: atom_id res chain seq x y z
N MET A 1 21.44 -30.62 63.86
CA MET A 1 20.27 -30.47 64.73
C MET A 1 19.18 -29.82 63.99
N SER A 2 18.08 -30.52 63.99
CA SER A 2 16.69 -30.16 63.64
C SER A 2 16.34 -30.03 62.17
N ALA A 3 15.69 -31.09 61.74
CA ALA A 3 14.87 -31.26 60.57
C ALA A 3 13.58 -30.42 60.62
N CYS A 4 13.10 -30.00 59.47
CA CYS A 4 11.67 -29.86 59.19
C CYS A 4 11.38 -30.31 57.78
N THR A 5 10.66 -31.37 57.68
CA THR A 5 10.02 -32.00 56.53
C THR A 5 8.90 -31.15 56.01
N ALA A 6 8.85 -30.92 54.71
CA ALA A 6 7.67 -30.45 54.01
C ALA A 6 7.39 -31.36 52.82
N GLY A 7 6.16 -31.87 52.77
CA GLY A 7 5.70 -32.93 51.89
C GLY A 7 5.63 -32.56 50.40
N LEU A 8 5.97 -33.54 49.60
CA LEU A 8 5.82 -33.58 48.18
C LEU A 8 4.34 -33.79 47.81
N ALA A 9 3.75 -32.81 47.13
CA ALA A 9 2.51 -32.99 46.40
C ALA A 9 2.84 -33.28 44.92
N GLN A 10 2.36 -34.41 44.41
CA GLN A 10 2.48 -34.82 43.03
C GLN A 10 1.67 -33.91 42.09
N PRO A 11 2.16 -33.52 40.92
CA PRO A 11 1.37 -32.80 39.91
C PRO A 11 0.52 -33.78 39.09
N GLY A 12 -0.78 -33.47 38.99
CA GLY A 12 -1.72 -34.15 38.07
C GLY A 12 -1.43 -33.87 36.61
N PRO A 13 -1.98 -34.66 35.69
CA PRO A 13 -1.63 -34.61 34.26
C PRO A 13 -2.11 -33.31 33.59
N PRO A 14 -1.35 -32.76 32.63
CA PRO A 14 -1.71 -31.53 31.97
C PRO A 14 -2.92 -31.71 31.05
N GLY A 15 -3.97 -30.94 31.28
CA GLY A 15 -5.12 -30.85 30.42
C GLY A 15 -4.70 -30.34 29.02
N ARG A 16 -5.18 -31.01 27.98
CA ARG A 16 -5.02 -30.57 26.60
C ARG A 16 -5.71 -29.21 26.39
N HIS A 17 -4.92 -28.16 26.33
CA HIS A 17 -5.38 -26.87 25.81
C HIS A 17 -5.62 -27.00 24.30
N LEU A 18 -6.88 -26.88 23.88
CA LEU A 18 -7.27 -26.57 22.52
C LEU A 18 -6.64 -25.22 22.15
N GLY A 19 -5.70 -25.24 21.18
CA GLY A 19 -5.03 -24.04 20.71
C GLY A 19 -6.00 -23.10 20.02
N HIS A 20 -6.42 -22.09 20.76
CA HIS A 20 -6.93 -20.88 20.14
C HIS A 20 -5.75 -20.19 19.44
N TYR A 21 -5.95 -19.71 18.22
CA TYR A 21 -5.10 -18.67 17.64
C TYR A 21 -4.97 -17.59 18.71
N PRO A 22 -3.78 -17.26 19.19
CA PRO A 22 -3.65 -16.11 20.06
C PRO A 22 -4.11 -14.90 19.25
N SER A 23 -5.27 -14.36 19.60
CA SER A 23 -5.69 -13.05 19.10
C SER A 23 -4.57 -12.09 19.43
N LEU A 24 -4.04 -11.42 18.42
CA LEU A 24 -3.16 -10.29 18.62
C LEU A 24 -3.90 -9.31 19.54
N PRO A 25 -3.25 -8.73 20.53
CA PRO A 25 -3.91 -7.72 21.36
C PRO A 25 -4.52 -6.67 20.46
N PRO A 26 -5.74 -6.19 20.74
CA PRO A 26 -6.40 -5.20 19.90
C PRO A 26 -5.49 -3.97 19.86
N GLY A 27 -4.87 -3.76 18.72
CA GLY A 27 -4.14 -2.55 18.46
C GLY A 27 -5.15 -1.40 18.46
N TYR A 28 -5.02 -0.47 19.40
CA TYR A 28 -5.79 0.77 19.49
C TYR A 28 -7.24 0.69 19.99
N GLN A 29 -7.40 0.37 21.28
CA GLN A 29 -8.44 0.98 22.07
C GLN A 29 -7.82 2.20 22.78
N ASN A 30 -8.15 3.40 22.34
CA ASN A 30 -7.98 4.60 23.14
C ASN A 30 -9.00 4.54 24.26
N THR A 31 -8.59 4.07 25.44
CA THR A 31 -9.26 4.34 26.69
C THR A 31 -8.74 5.67 27.24
N SER A 32 -9.33 6.75 26.82
CA SER A 32 -9.34 8.00 27.58
C SER A 32 -10.78 8.27 28.01
N GLY A 33 -11.22 7.55 29.02
CA GLY A 33 -12.28 8.02 29.89
C GLY A 33 -11.67 9.00 30.89
N PRO A 34 -12.44 10.04 31.36
CA PRO A 34 -11.95 10.97 32.36
C PRO A 34 -11.70 10.24 33.68
N PRO A 35 -10.66 10.60 34.46
CA PRO A 35 -10.40 9.98 35.72
C PRO A 35 -11.50 10.32 36.74
N ALA A 36 -11.95 9.31 37.46
CA ALA A 36 -12.84 9.47 38.60
C ALA A 36 -12.16 10.28 39.74
N PRO A 37 -12.89 11.12 40.46
CA PRO A 37 -12.31 11.95 41.51
C PRO A 37 -11.94 11.13 42.75
N SER A 38 -10.71 11.29 43.23
CA SER A 38 -10.27 10.85 44.57
C SER A 38 -10.75 11.80 45.66
N PRO A 39 -10.95 11.34 46.91
CA PRO A 39 -11.63 12.12 47.95
C PRO A 39 -10.77 13.22 48.56
N MET A 40 -11.42 14.34 48.82
CA MET A 40 -10.87 15.53 49.51
C MET A 40 -10.60 15.31 51.00
N HIS A 41 -9.57 16.01 51.49
CA HIS A 41 -9.55 16.58 52.89
C HIS A 41 -9.22 18.08 52.83
N PRO A 42 -9.68 18.90 53.85
CA PRO A 42 -10.13 20.27 53.63
C PRO A 42 -9.24 21.39 54.20
N ALA A 43 -9.66 22.62 53.85
CA ALA A 43 -9.37 23.93 54.43
C ALA A 43 -8.26 24.74 53.72
N MET A 44 -8.45 25.99 53.35
CA MET A 44 -9.00 27.16 54.02
C MET A 44 -9.40 28.30 53.04
N GLN A 45 -10.32 29.16 53.50
CA GLN A 45 -11.04 30.26 52.90
C GLN A 45 -10.18 31.46 52.42
N ALA A 46 -10.63 32.16 51.38
CA ALA A 46 -11.00 33.58 51.40
C ALA A 46 -11.46 34.01 50.00
N ALA A 47 -12.70 34.43 49.88
CA ALA A 47 -13.39 35.65 49.44
C ALA A 47 -12.77 36.35 48.18
N THR A 48 -13.49 36.65 47.14
CA THR A 48 -14.67 37.48 46.89
C THR A 48 -15.21 37.38 45.46
N GLN A 49 -16.52 37.56 45.32
CA GLN A 49 -17.38 37.51 44.12
C GLN A 49 -17.25 38.71 43.20
N PRO A 50 -18.23 38.91 42.27
CA PRO A 50 -18.50 38.23 40.96
C PRO A 50 -18.67 39.24 39.79
N TYR A 51 -18.75 38.79 38.55
CA TYR A 51 -19.56 39.47 37.54
C TYR A 51 -20.13 38.49 36.49
N THR A 52 -21.43 38.56 36.41
CA THR A 52 -22.37 37.99 35.43
C THR A 52 -22.29 38.71 34.10
N GLN A 53 -22.47 38.04 32.97
CA GLN A 53 -23.63 38.16 32.07
C GLN A 53 -23.36 37.50 30.70
N ALA A 54 -24.27 36.60 30.29
CA ALA A 54 -24.50 36.24 28.88
C ALA A 54 -25.49 37.29 28.26
N PRO A 55 -25.56 37.38 26.95
CA PRO A 55 -26.84 37.44 26.26
C PRO A 55 -26.94 36.55 25.04
N GLN A 56 -27.94 35.74 24.96
CA GLN A 56 -29.22 35.72 24.24
C GLN A 56 -29.16 35.95 22.74
N ALA A 57 -29.84 35.00 22.08
CA ALA A 57 -30.25 34.87 20.70
C ALA A 57 -30.97 36.11 20.11
N TYR A 58 -30.85 36.30 18.81
CA TYR A 58 -31.80 37.05 18.00
C TYR A 58 -32.22 36.28 16.75
N GLN A 59 -33.54 36.15 16.63
CA GLN A 59 -34.28 35.66 15.48
C GLN A 59 -34.53 36.79 14.46
N GLN A 60 -34.57 36.34 13.18
CA GLN A 60 -35.39 36.81 12.03
C GLN A 60 -35.68 38.33 11.87
N VAL A 61 -35.45 38.82 10.64
CA VAL A 61 -36.49 39.48 9.81
C VAL A 61 -36.09 39.40 8.32
N ARG A 62 -37.08 38.95 7.52
CA ARG A 62 -37.15 39.09 6.05
C ARG A 62 -37.33 40.57 5.65
N ARG A 63 -36.75 41.03 4.54
CA ARG A 63 -37.50 41.78 3.53
C ARG A 63 -36.74 41.89 2.20
N ILE A 64 -37.52 41.71 1.15
CA ILE A 64 -37.34 41.83 -0.26
C ILE A 64 -37.09 43.29 -0.66
N HIS A 65 -36.17 43.53 -1.63
CA HIS A 65 -36.33 44.53 -2.65
C HIS A 65 -35.63 44.16 -3.95
N THR A 66 -36.47 43.97 -4.97
CA THR A 66 -36.21 44.02 -6.40
C THR A 66 -35.64 45.39 -6.83
N CYS A 67 -34.66 45.39 -7.70
CA CYS A 67 -34.54 46.41 -8.74
C CYS A 67 -33.78 45.95 -9.96
N THR A 68 -34.44 46.06 -11.05
CA THR A 68 -34.09 45.81 -12.45
C THR A 68 -33.22 46.93 -13.01
N LEU A 69 -32.38 46.65 -14.01
CA LEU A 69 -32.05 47.38 -15.25
C LEU A 69 -30.76 46.85 -15.85
N CYS A 70 -30.82 46.14 -16.93
CA CYS A 70 -30.74 46.45 -18.37
C CYS A 70 -29.41 46.98 -18.89
N ASN A 71 -28.94 46.27 -19.88
CA ASN A 71 -28.19 46.59 -21.12
C ASN A 71 -26.88 45.81 -21.17
N GLY A 72 -26.60 44.92 -22.08
CA GLY A 72 -26.90 44.88 -23.52
C GLY A 72 -25.63 45.10 -24.30
N PHE A 73 -25.03 44.05 -24.82
CA PHE A 73 -24.18 44.15 -26.04
C PHE A 73 -24.22 42.85 -26.83
N HIS A 74 -24.79 42.95 -28.00
CA HIS A 74 -24.73 42.02 -29.11
C HIS A 74 -23.36 42.07 -29.77
N TYR A 75 -22.79 40.91 -30.14
CA TYR A 75 -21.97 40.83 -31.35
C TYR A 75 -22.27 39.56 -32.16
N LYS A 76 -22.31 39.79 -33.45
CA LYS A 76 -22.86 39.07 -34.59
C LYS A 76 -22.17 37.77 -34.95
N PHE A 77 -23.01 36.85 -35.42
CA PHE A 77 -22.65 35.76 -36.34
C PHE A 77 -22.03 36.29 -37.64
N ASN A 78 -21.01 35.57 -38.12
CA ASN A 78 -20.75 35.53 -39.57
C ASN A 78 -20.54 34.09 -40.01
N HIS A 79 -21.45 33.70 -40.89
CA HIS A 79 -21.36 32.55 -41.76
C HIS A 79 -20.19 32.67 -42.73
N PHE A 80 -19.50 31.56 -42.96
CA PHE A 80 -18.95 31.21 -44.30
C PHE A 80 -19.17 29.72 -44.58
N ASN A 81 -19.94 29.48 -45.61
CA ASN A 81 -20.12 28.22 -46.33
C ASN A 81 -18.91 28.00 -47.26
N ASN A 82 -18.49 26.76 -47.41
CA ASN A 82 -18.42 25.96 -48.67
C ASN A 82 -17.38 24.88 -48.52
N SER A 83 -17.80 23.74 -48.66
CA SER A 83 -18.01 22.76 -49.74
C SER A 83 -16.97 21.67 -49.82
N SER A 84 -17.51 20.44 -49.86
CA SER A 84 -17.01 19.25 -50.56
C SER A 84 -15.81 18.53 -49.96
N THR A 85 -15.99 17.36 -49.33
CA THR A 85 -16.00 16.05 -49.98
C THR A 85 -16.27 14.94 -48.95
N LYS A 86 -17.27 14.14 -49.19
CA LYS A 86 -17.48 12.79 -48.61
C LYS A 86 -16.72 11.78 -49.45
N PRO A 87 -16.66 10.48 -49.13
CA PRO A 87 -16.65 9.74 -47.86
C PRO A 87 -15.57 8.65 -47.79
N PHE A 88 -15.07 8.31 -46.66
CA PHE A 88 -14.47 6.97 -46.41
C PHE A 88 -14.75 6.60 -44.94
N MET A 89 -15.92 6.06 -44.69
CA MET A 89 -16.22 5.27 -43.51
C MET A 89 -17.17 4.17 -43.96
N LEU A 90 -16.66 3.00 -44.13
CA LEU A 90 -17.33 1.71 -43.98
C LEU A 90 -16.33 0.62 -44.37
N ASN A 91 -15.72 0.02 -43.37
CA ASN A 91 -15.30 -1.38 -43.37
C ASN A 91 -14.28 -1.61 -42.27
N LEU A 92 -14.77 -1.82 -41.06
CA LEU A 92 -14.03 -2.55 -40.00
C LEU A 92 -15.00 -2.96 -38.85
N LEU A 93 -16.01 -3.73 -39.25
CA LEU A 93 -16.91 -4.40 -38.28
C LEU A 93 -17.50 -5.66 -38.97
N MET A 94 -16.64 -6.63 -39.29
CA MET A 94 -16.98 -8.03 -39.56
C MET A 94 -15.69 -8.83 -39.58
N GLY A 95 -15.31 -9.46 -38.52
CA GLY A 95 -14.12 -10.33 -38.48
C GLY A 95 -13.80 -10.97 -37.15
N PHE A 96 -14.78 -11.33 -36.35
CA PHE A 96 -14.55 -12.21 -35.20
C PHE A 96 -15.73 -13.15 -34.96
N ASN A 97 -15.95 -14.07 -35.88
CA ASN A 97 -16.85 -15.22 -35.64
C ASN A 97 -16.65 -16.30 -36.72
N HIS A 98 -15.42 -16.84 -36.86
CA HIS A 98 -15.22 -18.03 -37.69
C HIS A 98 -13.95 -18.84 -37.36
N VAL A 99 -13.54 -18.94 -36.12
CA VAL A 99 -12.43 -19.84 -35.69
C VAL A 99 -12.85 -20.96 -34.73
N TYR A 100 -14.09 -20.98 -34.27
CA TYR A 100 -14.56 -22.02 -33.32
C TYR A 100 -15.37 -23.17 -33.93
N LEU A 101 -15.46 -23.28 -35.27
CA LEU A 101 -16.28 -24.34 -35.89
C LEU A 101 -15.48 -25.31 -36.80
N VAL A 102 -14.14 -25.28 -36.78
CA VAL A 102 -13.36 -26.22 -37.62
C VAL A 102 -12.65 -27.34 -36.87
N ILE A 103 -12.68 -27.32 -35.53
CA ILE A 103 -12.02 -28.37 -34.70
C ILE A 103 -12.97 -29.52 -34.28
N VAL A 104 -14.26 -29.44 -34.55
CA VAL A 104 -15.23 -30.52 -34.14
C VAL A 104 -15.62 -31.47 -35.28
N LEU A 105 -15.14 -31.31 -36.51
CA LEU A 105 -15.59 -32.09 -37.67
C LEU A 105 -14.50 -32.94 -38.36
N LEU A 106 -13.39 -33.26 -37.70
CA LEU A 106 -12.31 -34.11 -38.26
C LEU A 106 -11.98 -35.35 -37.41
N CYS A 107 -12.88 -35.86 -36.64
CA CYS A 107 -12.74 -37.15 -35.93
C CYS A 107 -13.89 -38.10 -36.19
N GLN A 108 -14.27 -38.33 -37.48
CA GLN A 108 -15.03 -39.51 -37.86
C GLN A 108 -14.57 -39.92 -39.26
N MET A 109 -14.01 -41.12 -39.30
CA MET A 109 -13.80 -42.08 -40.37
C MET A 109 -12.34 -42.47 -40.57
N SER A 110 -11.93 -43.57 -40.02
CA SER A 110 -11.49 -44.77 -40.75
C SER A 110 -11.03 -45.84 -39.77
N GLY A 111 -11.70 -47.00 -39.84
CA GLY A 111 -11.32 -48.17 -39.11
C GLY A 111 -10.32 -49.05 -39.84
N GLY A 112 -9.62 -49.91 -39.05
CA GLY A 112 -8.82 -51.04 -39.54
C GLY A 112 -7.76 -51.48 -38.52
N PRO A 113 -7.56 -52.76 -38.24
CA PRO A 113 -6.96 -53.26 -37.00
C PRO A 113 -5.47 -53.50 -37.08
N GLY A 114 -4.71 -53.18 -36.05
CA GLY A 114 -3.29 -53.52 -35.90
C GLY A 114 -2.92 -53.57 -34.45
N MET A 115 -2.79 -54.82 -33.90
CA MET A 115 -2.20 -55.06 -32.59
C MET A 115 -0.77 -54.61 -32.52
N ALA A 116 -0.42 -53.72 -31.57
CA ALA A 116 0.96 -53.51 -31.07
C ALA A 116 0.92 -53.01 -29.63
N GLN A 117 1.69 -53.63 -28.81
CA GLN A 117 1.94 -53.54 -27.38
C GLN A 117 1.80 -52.16 -26.78
N LEU A 118 0.91 -52.03 -25.81
CA LEU A 118 0.75 -50.87 -24.93
C LEU A 118 1.74 -50.96 -23.76
N SER A 119 2.62 -49.97 -23.66
CA SER A 119 3.50 -49.69 -22.53
C SER A 119 2.70 -49.18 -21.31
N PRO A 120 3.18 -49.39 -20.05
CA PRO A 120 2.40 -49.14 -18.84
C PRO A 120 2.43 -47.68 -18.37
N SER A 121 2.01 -46.75 -19.21
CA SER A 121 1.88 -45.36 -18.79
C SER A 121 0.42 -44.86 -18.72
N LEU A 122 -0.54 -45.72 -18.87
CA LEU A 122 -2.00 -45.42 -18.82
C LEU A 122 -2.65 -45.66 -17.47
N ALA A 123 -1.87 -46.03 -16.45
CA ALA A 123 -2.41 -46.28 -15.09
C ALA A 123 -2.54 -45.00 -14.23
N SER A 124 -2.17 -43.81 -14.73
CA SER A 124 -2.28 -42.53 -14.02
C SER A 124 -3.40 -41.60 -14.54
N MET A 125 -4.17 -42.01 -15.54
CA MET A 125 -5.40 -41.32 -15.91
C MET A 125 -6.59 -41.90 -15.11
N SER A 126 -6.59 -41.69 -13.78
CA SER A 126 -7.79 -41.94 -12.97
C SER A 126 -8.79 -40.80 -13.22
N LEU A 127 -10.00 -41.21 -13.47
CA LEU A 127 -11.22 -40.38 -13.48
C LEU A 127 -11.25 -39.39 -12.32
N GLN A 128 -10.70 -38.20 -12.48
CA GLN A 128 -10.98 -37.03 -11.66
C GLN A 128 -11.77 -36.01 -12.48
N SER A 129 -12.94 -36.42 -12.89
CA SER A 129 -13.97 -35.51 -13.41
C SER A 129 -14.60 -34.79 -12.23
N GLY A 130 -14.22 -33.52 -11.98
CA GLY A 130 -15.01 -32.61 -11.15
C GLY A 130 -14.35 -31.84 -10.01
N THR A 131 -13.08 -32.09 -9.66
CA THR A 131 -12.44 -31.23 -8.65
C THR A 131 -11.90 -29.96 -9.30
N PRO A 132 -12.25 -28.74 -8.79
CA PRO A 132 -11.64 -27.50 -9.27
C PRO A 132 -10.11 -27.59 -9.23
N GLU A 133 -9.43 -27.07 -10.23
CA GLU A 133 -7.95 -27.10 -10.31
C GLU A 133 -7.28 -26.52 -9.04
N ALA A 134 -7.93 -25.55 -8.40
CA ALA A 134 -7.51 -24.95 -7.15
C ALA A 134 -7.36 -25.95 -6.00
N LEU A 135 -8.11 -27.08 -6.03
CA LEU A 135 -8.10 -28.12 -5.02
C LEU A 135 -7.25 -29.35 -5.39
N ARG A 136 -6.59 -29.35 -6.54
CA ARG A 136 -5.64 -30.41 -6.88
C ARG A 136 -4.63 -30.57 -5.73
N VAL A 137 -4.48 -31.76 -5.25
CA VAL A 137 -3.54 -32.10 -4.16
C VAL A 137 -2.12 -32.07 -4.69
N VAL A 138 -1.26 -31.29 -4.04
CA VAL A 138 0.16 -31.16 -4.36
C VAL A 138 0.99 -31.68 -3.19
N ASN A 139 1.92 -32.57 -3.45
CA ASN A 139 2.90 -33.00 -2.45
C ASN A 139 4.14 -32.10 -2.58
N LEU A 140 4.28 -31.16 -1.65
CA LEU A 140 5.32 -30.12 -1.68
C LEU A 140 6.75 -30.67 -1.55
N LEU A 141 6.93 -31.87 -1.01
CA LEU A 141 8.26 -32.51 -0.92
C LEU A 141 8.68 -33.17 -2.25
N GLN A 142 7.73 -33.57 -3.08
CA GLN A 142 7.99 -34.13 -4.39
C GLN A 142 8.01 -33.06 -5.49
N GLU A 143 7.05 -32.14 -5.48
CA GLU A 143 6.91 -31.05 -6.45
C GLU A 143 7.48 -29.73 -5.87
N ARG A 144 8.80 -29.54 -5.91
CA ARG A 144 9.45 -28.36 -5.34
C ARG A 144 9.48 -27.15 -6.25
N ASN A 145 9.49 -27.36 -7.57
CA ASN A 145 9.40 -26.26 -8.54
C ASN A 145 7.93 -25.89 -8.79
N LEU A 146 7.39 -25.03 -7.95
CA LEU A 146 5.97 -24.69 -7.92
C LEU A 146 5.66 -23.34 -8.57
N LEU A 147 6.68 -22.57 -8.98
CA LEU A 147 6.46 -21.25 -9.58
C LEU A 147 5.70 -21.39 -10.90
N PRO A 148 4.60 -20.68 -11.07
CA PRO A 148 3.87 -20.67 -12.33
C PRO A 148 4.66 -19.89 -13.39
N PRO A 149 4.50 -20.24 -14.67
CA PRO A 149 5.18 -19.54 -15.77
C PRO A 149 4.67 -18.10 -15.99
N THR A 150 3.46 -17.81 -15.48
CA THR A 150 2.80 -16.50 -15.59
C THR A 150 2.58 -15.89 -14.20
N PRO A 151 2.46 -14.56 -14.09
CA PRO A 151 2.13 -13.91 -12.83
C PRO A 151 0.86 -14.49 -12.19
N ILE A 152 0.87 -14.64 -10.86
CA ILE A 152 -0.26 -15.21 -10.13
C ILE A 152 -1.38 -14.18 -10.08
N SER A 153 -2.52 -14.54 -10.66
CA SER A 153 -3.74 -13.75 -10.56
C SER A 153 -4.50 -14.04 -9.25
N ALA A 154 -5.31 -13.09 -8.82
CA ALA A 154 -6.22 -13.30 -7.70
C ALA A 154 -7.24 -14.39 -8.05
N PRO A 155 -7.61 -15.29 -7.13
CA PRO A 155 -8.64 -16.27 -7.39
C PRO A 155 -9.99 -15.60 -7.66
N THR A 156 -10.71 -16.11 -8.67
CA THR A 156 -12.02 -15.59 -9.05
C THR A 156 -13.10 -16.14 -8.09
N PRO A 157 -13.93 -15.29 -7.46
CA PRO A 157 -15.04 -15.76 -6.64
C PRO A 157 -16.02 -16.62 -7.42
N CYS A 158 -16.52 -17.70 -6.81
CA CYS A 158 -17.54 -18.57 -7.43
C CYS A 158 -18.92 -17.91 -7.37
N LEU A 159 -19.15 -16.94 -8.23
CA LEU A 159 -20.40 -16.19 -8.39
C LEU A 159 -21.01 -16.46 -9.77
N THR A 160 -22.26 -16.07 -9.96
CA THR A 160 -22.86 -16.08 -11.29
C THR A 160 -22.07 -15.16 -12.23
N GLN A 161 -22.07 -15.45 -13.52
CA GLN A 161 -21.29 -14.71 -14.52
C GLN A 161 -21.60 -13.21 -14.51
N ASP A 162 -22.86 -12.82 -14.30
CA ASP A 162 -23.27 -11.43 -14.20
C ASP A 162 -22.67 -10.74 -12.98
N LEU A 163 -22.73 -11.38 -11.81
CA LEU A 163 -22.13 -10.84 -10.58
C LEU A 163 -20.61 -10.76 -10.65
N GLN A 164 -19.94 -11.74 -11.30
CA GLN A 164 -18.50 -11.69 -11.53
C GLN A 164 -18.10 -10.49 -12.38
N ARG A 165 -18.82 -10.23 -13.48
CA ARG A 165 -18.49 -9.16 -14.42
C ARG A 165 -18.62 -7.77 -13.80
N ILE A 166 -19.59 -7.56 -12.91
CA ILE A 166 -19.83 -6.26 -12.26
C ILE A 166 -19.09 -6.12 -10.93
N ASN A 167 -18.38 -7.15 -10.46
CA ASN A 167 -17.69 -7.12 -9.17
C ASN A 167 -16.49 -6.16 -9.15
N CYS A 168 -16.09 -5.74 -7.95
CA CYS A 168 -14.91 -4.89 -7.79
C CYS A 168 -13.64 -5.61 -8.24
N SER A 169 -12.77 -4.87 -8.94
CA SER A 169 -11.47 -5.40 -9.35
C SER A 169 -10.61 -5.82 -8.15
N PRO A 170 -9.96 -7.00 -8.19
CA PRO A 170 -9.03 -7.43 -7.14
C PRO A 170 -7.77 -6.56 -7.02
N GLU A 171 -7.50 -5.69 -7.98
CA GLU A 171 -6.44 -4.69 -7.88
C GLU A 171 -6.76 -3.57 -6.88
N VAL A 172 -8.04 -3.37 -6.58
CA VAL A 172 -8.53 -2.32 -5.69
C VAL A 172 -9.02 -2.88 -4.37
N TYR A 173 -9.72 -4.02 -4.42
CA TYR A 173 -10.36 -4.60 -3.26
C TYR A 173 -10.25 -6.13 -3.31
N ARG A 174 -9.50 -6.71 -2.39
CA ARG A 174 -9.15 -8.13 -2.38
C ARG A 174 -9.42 -8.74 -1.01
N CYS A 175 -9.94 -9.95 -0.96
CA CYS A 175 -10.17 -10.71 0.27
C CYS A 175 -9.19 -11.87 0.36
N THR A 176 -8.78 -12.25 1.55
CA THR A 176 -7.94 -13.45 1.79
C THR A 176 -8.65 -14.74 1.42
N LEU A 177 -9.98 -14.74 1.53
CA LEU A 177 -10.85 -15.86 1.13
C LEU A 177 -11.91 -15.33 0.15
N THR A 178 -11.95 -15.86 -1.06
CA THR A 178 -12.98 -15.52 -2.05
C THR A 178 -14.27 -16.30 -1.85
N SER A 179 -14.26 -17.26 -0.90
CA SER A 179 -15.41 -18.02 -0.41
C SER A 179 -15.51 -17.83 1.09
N ILE A 180 -16.53 -17.13 1.55
CA ILE A 180 -16.68 -16.74 2.96
C ILE A 180 -17.29 -17.87 3.76
N PRO A 181 -16.68 -18.32 4.88
CA PRO A 181 -17.26 -19.35 5.75
C PRO A 181 -18.60 -18.90 6.33
N GLN A 182 -19.57 -19.81 6.39
CA GLN A 182 -20.89 -19.53 6.96
C GLN A 182 -20.87 -19.25 8.45
N THR A 183 -19.88 -19.78 9.19
CA THR A 183 -19.77 -19.65 10.64
C THR A 183 -18.32 -19.40 11.09
N GLN A 184 -18.16 -18.73 12.25
CA GLN A 184 -16.84 -18.55 12.87
C GLN A 184 -16.18 -19.88 13.22
N SER A 185 -16.97 -20.91 13.61
CA SER A 185 -16.45 -22.25 13.88
C SER A 185 -15.82 -22.88 12.64
N LEU A 186 -16.43 -22.68 11.47
CA LEU A 186 -15.90 -23.18 10.20
C LEU A 186 -14.60 -22.43 9.81
N LEU A 187 -14.55 -21.11 10.00
CA LEU A 187 -13.34 -20.32 9.81
C LEU A 187 -12.22 -20.78 10.75
N ASN A 188 -12.54 -21.01 12.03
CA ASN A 188 -11.57 -21.49 13.02
C ASN A 188 -11.03 -22.89 12.68
N LYS A 189 -11.84 -23.74 12.05
CA LYS A 189 -11.39 -25.04 11.52
C LYS A 189 -10.47 -24.90 10.33
N ALA A 190 -10.74 -23.98 9.41
CA ALA A 190 -9.87 -23.72 8.24
C ALA A 190 -8.47 -23.22 8.63
N LYS A 191 -8.34 -22.56 9.78
CA LYS A 191 -7.07 -21.97 10.25
C LYS A 191 -6.44 -20.97 9.27
N LEU A 192 -7.27 -20.34 8.44
CA LEU A 192 -6.88 -19.28 7.50
C LEU A 192 -7.36 -17.92 8.04
N PRO A 193 -6.57 -16.85 7.90
CA PRO A 193 -6.99 -15.53 8.34
C PRO A 193 -8.05 -14.97 7.39
N LEU A 194 -9.10 -14.36 7.93
CA LEU A 194 -10.10 -13.63 7.17
C LEU A 194 -9.81 -12.13 7.23
N GLY A 195 -9.63 -11.51 6.07
CA GLY A 195 -9.37 -10.09 5.99
C GLY A 195 -9.46 -9.53 4.58
N LEU A 196 -9.42 -8.22 4.50
CA LEU A 196 -9.51 -7.45 3.26
C LEU A 196 -8.24 -6.63 3.06
N LEU A 197 -7.79 -6.54 1.81
CA LEU A 197 -6.69 -5.69 1.39
C LEU A 197 -7.23 -4.69 0.37
N LEU A 198 -6.96 -3.41 0.59
CA LEU A 198 -7.54 -2.32 -0.17
C LEU A 198 -6.47 -1.42 -0.77
N HIS A 199 -6.74 -0.97 -1.99
CA HIS A 199 -6.01 0.08 -2.68
C HIS A 199 -7.02 1.16 -3.15
N PRO A 200 -7.63 1.91 -2.20
CA PRO A 200 -8.88 2.64 -2.45
C PRO A 200 -8.70 3.87 -3.34
N PHE A 201 -7.50 4.43 -3.43
CA PHE A 201 -7.23 5.61 -4.23
C PHE A 201 -6.38 5.34 -5.48
N LYS A 202 -6.26 4.04 -5.89
CA LYS A 202 -5.57 3.66 -7.12
C LYS A 202 -6.01 4.52 -8.30
N ASP A 203 -5.07 4.90 -9.15
CA ASP A 203 -5.38 5.54 -10.44
C ASP A 203 -6.04 4.53 -11.36
N LEU A 204 -7.28 4.81 -11.73
CA LEU A 204 -8.09 3.98 -12.61
C LEU A 204 -8.32 4.72 -13.91
N SER A 205 -8.08 4.04 -15.04
CA SER A 205 -8.26 4.60 -16.38
C SER A 205 -9.74 4.85 -16.71
N GLN A 206 -10.62 4.00 -16.19
CA GLN A 206 -12.05 4.07 -16.40
C GLN A 206 -12.77 4.10 -15.04
N LEU A 207 -13.05 5.28 -14.55
CA LEU A 207 -13.79 5.48 -13.30
C LEU A 207 -15.07 6.28 -13.62
N PRO A 208 -16.25 5.65 -13.49
CA PRO A 208 -17.52 6.36 -13.67
C PRO A 208 -17.68 7.47 -12.61
N VAL A 209 -17.91 8.70 -13.04
CA VAL A 209 -18.15 9.85 -12.16
C VAL A 209 -19.62 10.27 -12.24
N VAL A 210 -20.28 10.29 -11.10
CA VAL A 210 -21.67 10.71 -10.94
C VAL A 210 -21.72 12.14 -10.43
N THR A 211 -22.39 13.00 -11.19
CA THR A 211 -22.56 14.44 -10.90
C THR A 211 -23.94 14.78 -10.33
N SER A 212 -24.77 13.75 -10.08
CA SER A 212 -26.13 13.96 -9.50
C SER A 212 -26.02 14.56 -8.10
N SER A 213 -26.90 15.51 -7.80
CA SER A 213 -27.02 16.11 -6.46
C SER A 213 -27.54 15.10 -5.42
N THR A 214 -28.28 14.07 -5.85
CA THR A 214 -28.87 13.06 -4.96
C THR A 214 -28.00 11.81 -4.89
N ILE A 215 -27.38 11.58 -3.73
CA ILE A 215 -26.59 10.38 -3.44
C ILE A 215 -27.43 9.43 -2.58
N VAL A 216 -27.86 8.31 -3.18
CA VAL A 216 -28.73 7.34 -2.52
C VAL A 216 -27.96 6.45 -1.55
N ARG A 217 -28.42 6.42 -0.31
CA ARG A 217 -27.84 5.62 0.77
C ARG A 217 -28.91 4.93 1.60
N CYS A 218 -28.59 3.74 2.11
CA CYS A 218 -29.44 3.05 3.07
C CYS A 218 -29.73 3.93 4.31
N ARG A 219 -31.00 4.06 4.69
CA ARG A 219 -31.39 4.86 5.86
C ARG A 219 -30.85 4.30 7.17
N SER A 220 -30.68 2.97 7.27
CA SER A 220 -30.19 2.30 8.48
C SER A 220 -28.65 2.30 8.56
N CYS A 221 -27.95 1.57 7.67
CA CYS A 221 -26.49 1.37 7.75
C CYS A 221 -25.68 2.40 6.97
N ARG A 222 -26.32 3.34 6.26
CA ARG A 222 -25.68 4.39 5.47
C ARG A 222 -24.79 3.87 4.33
N THR A 223 -24.97 2.62 3.89
CA THR A 223 -24.31 2.05 2.71
C THR A 223 -24.78 2.77 1.46
N TYR A 224 -23.87 3.08 0.55
CA TYR A 224 -24.20 3.64 -0.76
C TYR A 224 -24.89 2.59 -1.62
N ILE A 225 -25.87 2.99 -2.41
CA ILE A 225 -26.50 2.10 -3.38
C ILE A 225 -25.41 1.54 -4.31
N ASN A 226 -25.56 0.28 -4.71
CA ASN A 226 -24.50 -0.44 -5.41
C ASN A 226 -25.12 -1.57 -6.27
N PRO A 227 -24.35 -2.25 -7.15
CA PRO A 227 -24.87 -3.27 -8.05
C PRO A 227 -25.52 -4.50 -7.38
N PHE A 228 -25.19 -4.75 -6.10
CA PHE A 228 -25.63 -5.95 -5.38
C PHE A 228 -26.89 -5.74 -4.53
N VAL A 229 -27.55 -4.59 -4.64
CA VAL A 229 -28.84 -4.35 -4.01
C VAL A 229 -29.96 -5.04 -4.79
N SER A 230 -31.04 -5.43 -4.11
CA SER A 230 -32.21 -6.03 -4.74
C SER A 230 -33.33 -5.01 -4.84
N PHE A 231 -33.79 -4.71 -6.05
CA PHE A 231 -35.03 -3.92 -6.25
C PHE A 231 -36.24 -4.84 -6.06
N LEU A 232 -37.10 -4.45 -5.13
CA LEU A 232 -38.39 -5.17 -4.89
C LEU A 232 -39.44 -4.74 -5.91
N ASP A 233 -39.40 -3.49 -6.24
CA ASP A 233 -40.21 -2.85 -7.28
C ASP A 233 -39.49 -1.58 -7.77
N GLN A 234 -40.12 -0.80 -8.63
CA GLN A 234 -39.52 0.44 -9.16
C GLN A 234 -39.27 1.51 -8.09
N ARG A 235 -39.92 1.44 -6.92
CA ARG A 235 -39.88 2.47 -5.86
C ARG A 235 -39.18 2.02 -4.60
N ARG A 236 -38.84 0.73 -4.45
CA ARG A 236 -38.22 0.18 -3.24
C ARG A 236 -37.05 -0.73 -3.55
N TRP A 237 -35.99 -0.60 -2.76
CA TRP A 237 -34.80 -1.43 -2.82
C TRP A 237 -34.41 -1.97 -1.45
N LYS A 238 -33.89 -3.18 -1.41
CA LYS A 238 -33.36 -3.86 -0.22
C LYS A 238 -31.86 -3.72 -0.18
N CYS A 239 -31.33 -3.20 0.94
CA CYS A 239 -29.88 -3.06 1.15
C CYS A 239 -29.22 -4.43 1.28
N ASN A 240 -28.14 -4.67 0.55
CA ASN A 240 -27.36 -5.92 0.56
C ASN A 240 -26.46 -6.09 1.80
N LEU A 241 -26.26 -5.06 2.63
CA LEU A 241 -25.48 -5.16 3.86
C LEU A 241 -26.34 -5.38 5.12
N CYS A 242 -27.42 -4.65 5.28
CA CYS A 242 -28.27 -4.72 6.48
C CYS A 242 -29.69 -5.24 6.24
N TYR A 243 -30.03 -5.56 4.99
CA TYR A 243 -31.30 -6.12 4.54
C TYR A 243 -32.55 -5.23 4.75
N ARG A 244 -32.35 -3.98 5.18
CA ARG A 244 -33.46 -3.01 5.31
C ARG A 244 -33.97 -2.57 3.94
N VAL A 245 -35.29 -2.45 3.84
CA VAL A 245 -35.97 -1.89 2.67
C VAL A 245 -35.91 -0.36 2.74
N ASN A 246 -35.63 0.27 1.62
CA ASN A 246 -35.49 1.71 1.44
C ASN A 246 -36.31 2.13 0.21
N ASP A 247 -36.81 3.35 0.22
CA ASP A 247 -37.48 3.95 -0.92
C ASP A 247 -36.45 4.51 -1.91
N VAL A 248 -36.78 4.49 -3.18
CA VAL A 248 -36.02 5.12 -4.26
C VAL A 248 -36.47 6.58 -4.37
N PRO A 249 -35.60 7.58 -4.20
CA PRO A 249 -35.92 8.98 -4.41
C PRO A 249 -36.36 9.25 -5.86
N GLU A 250 -37.26 10.22 -6.07
CA GLU A 250 -37.76 10.55 -7.40
C GLU A 250 -36.65 10.99 -8.37
N GLU A 251 -35.70 11.78 -7.89
CA GLU A 251 -34.52 12.22 -8.66
C GLU A 251 -33.67 11.02 -9.13
N PHE A 252 -33.63 9.94 -8.37
CA PHE A 252 -32.91 8.72 -8.75
C PHE A 252 -33.64 7.91 -9.82
N MET A 253 -34.97 8.15 -10.01
CA MET A 253 -35.73 7.53 -11.09
C MET A 253 -35.37 8.09 -12.47
N TYR A 254 -34.75 9.29 -12.53
CA TYR A 254 -34.28 9.88 -13.77
C TYR A 254 -32.85 9.41 -14.07
N ASN A 255 -32.63 8.79 -15.22
CA ASN A 255 -31.30 8.43 -15.71
C ASN A 255 -30.81 9.57 -16.63
N PRO A 256 -29.72 10.30 -16.21
CA PRO A 256 -29.21 11.43 -16.99
C PRO A 256 -28.51 10.99 -18.28
N VAL A 257 -28.05 9.73 -18.36
CA VAL A 257 -27.37 9.19 -19.54
C VAL A 257 -28.37 8.86 -20.64
N SER A 258 -29.42 8.09 -20.31
CA SER A 258 -30.48 7.73 -21.25
C SER A 258 -31.58 8.77 -21.36
N ARG A 259 -31.60 9.82 -20.51
CA ARG A 259 -32.64 10.85 -20.40
C ARG A 259 -34.04 10.26 -20.22
N SER A 260 -34.17 9.12 -19.54
CA SER A 260 -35.42 8.40 -19.31
C SER A 260 -35.70 8.22 -17.82
N TYR A 261 -36.99 8.01 -17.51
CA TYR A 261 -37.48 7.74 -16.15
C TYR A 261 -37.87 6.26 -15.98
N GLY A 262 -37.90 5.81 -14.72
CA GLY A 262 -38.53 4.53 -14.37
C GLY A 262 -37.60 3.33 -14.35
N GLU A 263 -36.30 3.49 -14.58
CA GLU A 263 -35.33 2.38 -14.64
C GLU A 263 -34.11 2.60 -13.69
N PRO A 264 -34.32 2.55 -12.36
CA PRO A 264 -33.27 2.81 -11.40
C PRO A 264 -32.11 1.80 -11.50
N HIS A 265 -32.35 0.57 -11.98
CA HIS A 265 -31.35 -0.46 -12.18
C HIS A 265 -30.37 -0.15 -13.32
N LYS A 266 -30.69 0.75 -14.24
CA LYS A 266 -29.80 1.21 -15.32
C LYS A 266 -28.87 2.36 -14.92
N ARG A 267 -29.00 2.88 -13.70
CA ARG A 267 -28.13 3.95 -13.19
C ARG A 267 -26.68 3.48 -13.04
N PRO A 268 -25.68 4.35 -13.32
CA PRO A 268 -24.26 3.99 -13.16
C PRO A 268 -23.91 3.45 -11.77
N GLU A 269 -24.56 3.98 -10.72
CA GLU A 269 -24.36 3.58 -9.33
C GLU A 269 -24.78 2.13 -9.04
N VAL A 270 -25.68 1.59 -9.87
CA VAL A 270 -26.19 0.22 -9.75
C VAL A 270 -25.53 -0.72 -10.76
N GLN A 271 -24.77 -0.18 -11.71
CA GLN A 271 -24.09 -0.99 -12.73
C GLN A 271 -22.58 -1.16 -12.47
N ASN A 272 -22.00 -0.34 -11.59
CA ASN A 272 -20.56 -0.33 -11.35
C ASN A 272 -20.25 -0.52 -9.87
N ALA A 273 -19.42 -1.52 -9.55
CA ALA A 273 -18.96 -1.76 -8.18
C ALA A 273 -17.95 -0.71 -7.70
N THR A 274 -17.27 -0.06 -8.62
CA THR A 274 -16.37 1.08 -8.35
C THR A 274 -16.89 2.33 -9.03
N ILE A 275 -17.16 3.38 -8.23
CA ILE A 275 -17.76 4.60 -8.70
C ILE A 275 -17.27 5.82 -7.90
N GLU A 276 -17.29 6.99 -8.49
CA GLU A 276 -16.96 8.24 -7.81
C GLU A 276 -18.13 9.24 -7.93
N PHE A 277 -18.51 9.85 -6.81
CA PHE A 277 -19.51 10.91 -6.76
C PHE A 277 -18.83 12.27 -6.60
N ILE A 278 -19.34 13.30 -7.24
CA ILE A 278 -19.10 14.68 -6.83
C ILE A 278 -20.07 14.95 -5.67
N ALA A 279 -19.49 15.17 -4.49
CA ALA A 279 -20.27 15.29 -3.26
C ALA A 279 -20.92 16.69 -3.18
N PRO A 280 -22.23 16.78 -2.89
CA PRO A 280 -22.90 18.06 -2.64
C PRO A 280 -22.43 18.68 -1.31
N SER A 281 -22.81 19.92 -1.07
CA SER A 281 -22.40 20.72 0.09
C SER A 281 -22.72 20.08 1.45
N GLU A 282 -23.71 19.20 1.52
CA GLU A 282 -24.07 18.42 2.72
C GLU A 282 -22.94 17.52 3.24
N TYR A 283 -21.97 17.17 2.38
CA TYR A 283 -20.79 16.38 2.72
C TYR A 283 -19.57 17.25 3.07
N MET A 284 -19.77 18.56 3.24
CA MET A 284 -18.73 19.53 3.54
C MET A 284 -18.99 20.15 4.92
N LEU A 285 -17.99 20.09 5.81
CA LEU A 285 -18.02 20.82 7.09
C LEU A 285 -17.67 22.30 6.89
N ARG A 286 -16.87 22.58 5.88
CA ARG A 286 -16.43 23.90 5.44
C ARG A 286 -16.22 23.89 3.92
N PRO A 287 -16.17 25.02 3.24
CA PRO A 287 -15.80 25.08 1.84
C PRO A 287 -14.47 24.37 1.60
N PRO A 288 -14.26 23.65 0.47
CA PRO A 288 -13.03 22.96 0.17
C PRO A 288 -11.82 23.91 0.25
N GLN A 289 -10.86 23.56 1.10
CA GLN A 289 -9.65 24.32 1.29
C GLN A 289 -8.72 24.16 0.08
N PRO A 290 -7.89 25.18 -0.23
CA PRO A 290 -6.83 25.03 -1.23
C PRO A 290 -5.84 23.95 -0.80
N ALA A 291 -5.12 23.39 -1.77
CA ALA A 291 -3.99 22.51 -1.49
C ALA A 291 -2.86 23.34 -0.86
N VAL A 292 -2.36 22.90 0.30
CA VAL A 292 -1.25 23.57 1.01
C VAL A 292 -0.09 22.60 1.15
N TYR A 293 1.10 23.03 0.71
CA TYR A 293 2.34 22.27 0.82
C TYR A 293 3.35 23.08 1.65
N LEU A 294 3.84 22.50 2.72
CA LEU A 294 4.88 23.05 3.57
C LEU A 294 6.11 22.15 3.54
N PHE A 295 7.24 22.68 3.13
CA PHE A 295 8.52 21.98 3.10
C PHE A 295 9.32 22.34 4.35
N VAL A 296 9.76 21.34 5.10
CA VAL A 296 10.58 21.47 6.32
C VAL A 296 11.91 20.79 6.04
N LEU A 297 12.97 21.58 5.89
CA LEU A 297 14.25 21.16 5.30
C LEU A 297 15.38 21.26 6.32
N ASP A 298 16.07 20.17 6.57
CA ASP A 298 17.35 20.15 7.32
C ASP A 298 18.42 20.88 6.53
N VAL A 299 19.06 21.88 7.15
CA VAL A 299 20.16 22.67 6.54
C VAL A 299 21.43 22.61 7.38
N SER A 300 21.53 21.65 8.29
CA SER A 300 22.74 21.37 9.07
C SER A 300 23.94 21.03 8.18
N HIS A 301 25.13 21.06 8.77
CA HIS A 301 26.38 20.66 8.11
C HIS A 301 26.27 19.30 7.43
N ASN A 302 25.62 18.31 8.09
CA ASN A 302 25.41 17.00 7.53
C ASN A 302 24.49 17.04 6.28
N ALA A 303 23.48 17.89 6.27
CA ALA A 303 22.58 18.08 5.12
C ALA A 303 23.32 18.67 3.91
N VAL A 304 24.20 19.63 4.15
CA VAL A 304 25.03 20.25 3.12
C VAL A 304 26.05 19.24 2.56
N GLU A 305 26.70 18.45 3.42
CA GLU A 305 27.61 17.37 3.00
C GLU A 305 26.90 16.34 2.13
N LYS A 306 25.69 15.91 2.50
CA LYS A 306 24.88 14.97 1.69
C LYS A 306 24.44 15.56 0.36
N GLY A 307 24.25 16.88 0.28
CA GLY A 307 23.98 17.62 -0.94
C GLY A 307 22.60 17.39 -1.54
N TYR A 308 21.61 17.01 -0.75
CA TYR A 308 20.26 16.76 -1.23
C TYR A 308 19.56 18.05 -1.68
N LEU A 309 19.90 19.18 -1.09
CA LEU A 309 19.36 20.50 -1.48
C LEU A 309 19.67 20.83 -2.95
N ASN A 310 20.85 20.49 -3.45
CA ASN A 310 21.22 20.70 -4.85
C ASN A 310 20.34 19.87 -5.80
N VAL A 311 19.97 18.67 -5.40
CA VAL A 311 19.19 17.73 -6.22
C VAL A 311 17.69 18.05 -6.19
N SER A 312 17.15 18.46 -5.05
CA SER A 312 15.73 18.75 -4.90
C SER A 312 15.30 20.02 -5.64
N MET A 313 16.21 20.94 -5.90
CA MET A 313 15.92 22.26 -6.44
C MET A 313 16.03 22.37 -7.97
N ASP A 314 16.73 21.46 -8.65
CA ASP A 314 16.86 21.44 -10.12
C ASP A 314 15.56 21.10 -10.86
N ASN A 315 14.60 20.51 -10.20
CA ASN A 315 13.31 20.19 -10.79
C ASN A 315 12.32 21.30 -10.47
N ASN A 316 12.03 22.18 -11.44
CA ASN A 316 10.89 23.08 -11.40
C ASN A 316 9.74 22.44 -10.61
N LEU A 317 9.35 23.03 -9.48
CA LEU A 317 8.21 22.61 -8.66
C LEU A 317 6.96 22.56 -9.55
N LYS A 318 6.77 21.41 -10.22
CA LYS A 318 5.55 21.11 -10.98
C LYS A 318 4.50 20.59 -10.02
N LEU A 319 4.15 21.38 -9.02
CA LEU A 319 2.97 21.13 -8.21
C LEU A 319 1.72 21.20 -9.08
N TYR A 320 0.70 20.47 -8.68
CA TYR A 320 -0.57 20.46 -9.38
C TYR A 320 -1.10 21.88 -9.57
N LYS A 321 -1.40 22.27 -10.82
CA LYS A 321 -1.81 23.62 -11.20
C LYS A 321 -3.26 23.90 -10.78
N ASP A 322 -3.51 24.10 -9.49
CA ASP A 322 -4.70 24.85 -9.03
C ASP A 322 -4.23 26.29 -8.74
N SER A 323 -4.96 27.29 -9.24
CA SER A 323 -4.67 28.70 -9.01
C SER A 323 -4.61 29.11 -7.53
N ARG A 324 -5.20 28.30 -6.63
CA ARG A 324 -5.26 28.53 -5.18
C ARG A 324 -4.19 27.78 -4.38
N THR A 325 -3.30 27.02 -5.02
CA THR A 325 -2.30 26.23 -4.30
C THR A 325 -1.36 27.12 -3.53
N LYS A 326 -1.20 26.84 -2.23
CA LYS A 326 -0.27 27.53 -1.35
C LYS A 326 0.99 26.71 -1.08
N VAL A 327 2.11 27.42 -0.93
CA VAL A 327 3.40 26.83 -0.59
C VAL A 327 4.09 27.63 0.51
N GLY A 328 4.85 26.93 1.37
CA GLY A 328 5.71 27.56 2.37
C GLY A 328 6.98 26.75 2.59
N PHE A 329 7.97 27.36 3.19
CA PHE A 329 9.28 26.77 3.47
C PHE A 329 9.72 27.11 4.89
N ILE A 330 10.22 26.10 5.59
CA ILE A 330 10.90 26.21 6.87
C ILE A 330 12.21 25.44 6.73
N THR A 331 13.32 26.02 7.11
CA THR A 331 14.59 25.30 7.26
C THR A 331 14.99 25.25 8.73
N PHE A 332 15.79 24.28 9.12
CA PHE A 332 16.21 24.13 10.50
C PHE A 332 17.62 23.49 10.61
N ASP A 333 18.32 23.91 11.64
CA ASP A 333 19.54 23.32 12.20
C ASP A 333 19.41 23.34 13.73
N SER A 334 20.24 24.09 14.45
CA SER A 334 20.07 24.41 15.87
C SER A 334 19.00 25.48 16.10
N THR A 335 18.57 26.17 15.06
CA THR A 335 17.54 27.23 15.03
C THR A 335 16.49 26.90 13.97
N VAL A 336 15.40 27.67 13.94
CA VAL A 336 14.35 27.51 12.92
C VAL A 336 14.28 28.78 12.06
N HIS A 337 14.32 28.59 10.74
CA HIS A 337 14.33 29.70 9.78
C HIS A 337 13.02 29.69 9.00
N PHE A 338 12.36 30.83 8.92
CA PHE A 338 11.14 31.07 8.17
C PHE A 338 11.43 31.97 6.98
N TYR A 339 10.65 31.79 5.90
CA TYR A 339 10.83 32.57 4.68
C TYR A 339 9.57 33.37 4.39
N ASN A 340 9.70 34.70 4.46
CA ASN A 340 8.70 35.62 3.99
C ASN A 340 8.82 35.72 2.47
N LEU A 341 7.76 35.34 1.78
CA LEU A 341 7.64 35.28 0.31
C LEU A 341 6.47 36.15 -0.17
N GLN A 342 6.12 37.19 0.60
CA GLN A 342 4.99 38.08 0.30
C GLN A 342 5.15 38.71 -1.08
N GLU A 343 4.05 38.80 -1.81
CA GLU A 343 3.98 39.47 -3.10
C GLU A 343 4.49 40.91 -2.99
N GLY A 344 5.29 41.33 -3.97
CA GLY A 344 5.90 42.68 -4.01
C GLY A 344 7.29 42.77 -3.38
N LEU A 345 7.80 41.72 -2.73
CA LEU A 345 9.20 41.67 -2.31
C LEU A 345 10.12 41.48 -3.53
N SER A 346 11.29 42.12 -3.51
CA SER A 346 12.31 41.95 -4.55
C SER A 346 13.12 40.69 -4.41
N GLN A 347 13.16 40.10 -3.20
CA GLN A 347 13.85 38.87 -2.87
C GLN A 347 13.23 38.20 -1.63
N PRO A 348 13.38 36.88 -1.47
CA PRO A 348 12.96 36.14 -0.25
C PRO A 348 13.66 36.74 1.00
N GLN A 349 12.91 36.85 2.10
CA GLN A 349 13.45 37.27 3.38
C GLN A 349 13.49 36.12 4.36
N MET A 350 14.66 35.83 4.93
CA MET A 350 14.84 34.82 5.95
C MET A 350 14.70 35.43 7.35
N LEU A 351 13.85 34.84 8.18
CA LEU A 351 13.59 35.20 9.57
C LEU A 351 14.05 34.04 10.47
N ILE A 352 14.98 34.29 11.38
CA ILE A 352 15.58 33.29 12.26
C ILE A 352 14.95 33.37 13.63
N VAL A 353 14.46 32.23 14.14
CA VAL A 353 13.97 32.06 15.51
C VAL A 353 14.90 31.11 16.23
N SER A 354 15.66 31.63 17.21
CA SER A 354 16.62 30.86 18.01
C SER A 354 16.02 30.27 19.27
N ASP A 355 14.84 30.75 19.71
CA ASP A 355 14.11 30.16 20.83
C ASP A 355 13.34 28.93 20.36
N ILE A 356 13.99 27.79 20.48
CA ILE A 356 13.42 26.48 20.08
C ILE A 356 12.55 25.83 21.16
N GLU A 357 12.57 26.35 22.38
CA GLU A 357 11.75 25.84 23.49
C GLU A 357 10.32 26.40 23.44
N ASP A 358 10.18 27.68 23.09
CA ASP A 358 8.89 28.34 22.85
C ASP A 358 8.81 28.91 21.44
N ILE A 359 8.81 28.03 20.43
CA ILE A 359 8.81 28.40 19.03
C ILE A 359 7.54 29.19 18.67
N PHE A 360 7.69 30.34 18.01
CA PHE A 360 6.60 31.17 17.51
C PHE A 360 6.70 31.40 16.00
N LEU A 361 5.60 31.88 15.39
CA LEU A 361 5.57 32.25 13.96
C LEU A 361 5.79 33.74 13.82
N PRO A 362 6.89 34.20 13.20
CA PRO A 362 7.23 35.61 13.16
C PRO A 362 6.26 36.46 12.29
N THR A 363 5.79 35.91 11.17
CA THR A 363 4.89 36.60 10.22
C THR A 363 3.89 35.61 9.61
N PRO A 364 2.91 35.08 10.37
CA PRO A 364 2.08 33.96 9.94
C PRO A 364 1.44 34.14 8.57
N ASP A 365 0.98 35.33 8.23
CA ASP A 365 0.23 35.58 7.01
C ASP A 365 1.10 35.56 5.74
N SER A 366 2.41 35.75 5.86
CA SER A 366 3.34 35.81 4.74
C SER A 366 4.20 34.56 4.53
N LEU A 367 4.04 33.54 5.41
CA LEU A 367 4.80 32.29 5.34
C LEU A 367 4.15 31.22 4.44
N LEU A 368 2.85 31.36 4.13
CA LEU A 368 2.12 30.49 3.21
C LEU A 368 1.56 31.33 2.06
N VAL A 369 2.22 31.30 0.93
CA VAL A 369 1.91 32.15 -0.23
C VAL A 369 1.29 31.36 -1.36
N ASN A 370 0.54 32.06 -2.24
CA ASN A 370 0.01 31.49 -3.46
C ASN A 370 1.17 31.21 -4.44
N LEU A 371 1.31 29.95 -4.84
CA LEU A 371 2.41 29.53 -5.71
C LEU A 371 2.40 30.23 -7.08
N ASN A 372 1.24 30.56 -7.64
CA ASN A 372 1.16 31.23 -8.93
C ASN A 372 1.55 32.69 -8.86
N GLU A 373 1.18 33.39 -7.77
CA GLU A 373 1.44 34.82 -7.55
C GLU A 373 2.90 35.04 -7.17
N CYS A 374 3.47 34.18 -6.32
CA CYS A 374 4.83 34.33 -5.80
C CYS A 374 5.85 33.37 -6.46
N LYS A 375 5.59 32.90 -7.68
CA LYS A 375 6.39 31.86 -8.34
C LYS A 375 7.86 32.23 -8.48
N GLU A 376 8.16 33.49 -8.82
CA GLU A 376 9.52 33.99 -9.02
C GLU A 376 10.29 33.98 -7.69
N LEU A 377 9.69 34.51 -6.61
CA LEU A 377 10.29 34.50 -5.28
C LEU A 377 10.56 33.08 -4.78
N VAL A 378 9.62 32.11 -5.03
CA VAL A 378 9.82 30.72 -4.70
C VAL A 378 10.99 30.13 -5.47
N GLN A 379 11.10 30.41 -6.78
CA GLN A 379 12.23 29.94 -7.60
C GLN A 379 13.57 30.53 -7.13
N ASP A 380 13.59 31.78 -6.75
CA ASP A 380 14.81 32.46 -6.26
C ASP A 380 15.24 31.90 -4.90
N LEU A 381 14.27 31.65 -4.01
CA LEU A 381 14.55 30.95 -2.76
C LEU A 381 15.18 29.58 -3.02
N LEU A 382 14.55 28.76 -3.88
CA LEU A 382 15.01 27.40 -4.16
C LEU A 382 16.42 27.38 -4.77
N LYS A 383 16.75 28.32 -5.64
CA LYS A 383 18.10 28.46 -6.22
C LYS A 383 19.12 28.90 -5.19
N SER A 384 18.73 29.77 -4.25
CA SER A 384 19.65 30.33 -3.27
C SER A 384 19.90 29.43 -2.07
N LEU A 385 18.95 28.57 -1.68
CA LEU A 385 19.04 27.72 -0.50
C LEU A 385 20.35 26.92 -0.38
N PRO A 386 20.85 26.23 -1.42
CA PRO A 386 22.09 25.47 -1.31
C PRO A 386 23.31 26.36 -1.00
N SER A 387 23.34 27.57 -1.53
CA SER A 387 24.45 28.51 -1.33
C SER A 387 24.38 29.24 0.01
N LEU A 388 23.17 29.49 0.53
CA LEU A 388 22.96 30.16 1.82
C LEU A 388 23.61 29.42 2.99
N PHE A 389 23.52 28.07 2.96
CA PHE A 389 24.03 27.21 4.04
C PHE A 389 25.35 26.52 3.70
N GLN A 390 25.95 26.76 2.54
CA GLN A 390 27.16 26.05 2.06
C GLN A 390 28.33 26.05 3.07
N LYS A 391 28.42 27.06 3.90
CA LYS A 391 29.53 27.24 4.88
C LYS A 391 29.11 26.91 6.32
N THR A 392 27.92 26.39 6.54
CA THR A 392 27.48 26.04 7.89
C THR A 392 28.37 24.98 8.51
N MET A 393 28.68 25.16 9.78
CA MET A 393 29.37 24.18 10.63
C MET A 393 28.43 23.63 11.72
N GLU A 394 27.13 24.00 11.64
CA GLU A 394 26.13 23.58 12.64
C GLU A 394 25.78 22.10 12.46
N THR A 395 26.04 21.31 13.51
CA THR A 395 25.80 19.87 13.50
C THR A 395 24.58 19.45 14.29
N GLN A 396 23.89 20.38 14.92
CA GLN A 396 22.69 20.12 15.71
C GLN A 396 21.45 20.14 14.85
N SER A 397 20.39 19.48 15.32
CA SER A 397 19.11 19.35 14.59
C SER A 397 17.94 19.51 15.56
N ALA A 398 17.27 20.68 15.49
CA ALA A 398 16.08 21.02 16.26
C ALA A 398 14.78 20.63 15.51
N LEU A 399 14.73 19.44 14.93
CA LEU A 399 13.57 18.95 14.16
C LEU A 399 12.25 19.10 14.93
N GLY A 400 12.23 18.82 16.24
CA GLY A 400 11.01 18.88 17.04
C GLY A 400 10.39 20.27 17.06
N ALA A 401 11.20 21.32 17.25
CA ALA A 401 10.76 22.72 17.20
C ALA A 401 10.25 23.09 15.79
N ALA A 402 10.99 22.69 14.74
CA ALA A 402 10.56 22.93 13.35
C ALA A 402 9.21 22.26 13.02
N LEU A 403 8.97 21.04 13.51
CA LEU A 403 7.68 20.34 13.37
C LEU A 403 6.55 21.06 14.13
N GLN A 404 6.80 21.56 15.32
CA GLN A 404 5.82 22.33 16.10
C GLN A 404 5.48 23.67 15.39
N ALA A 405 6.47 24.38 14.86
CA ALA A 405 6.25 25.57 14.05
C ALA A 405 5.43 25.28 12.80
N ALA A 406 5.80 24.23 12.08
CA ALA A 406 5.09 23.79 10.89
C ALA A 406 3.63 23.39 11.21
N PHE A 407 3.39 22.72 12.33
CA PHE A 407 2.03 22.41 12.81
C PHE A 407 1.25 23.69 13.14
N LYS A 408 1.82 24.63 13.90
CA LYS A 408 1.17 25.91 14.20
C LYS A 408 0.77 26.65 12.91
N LEU A 409 1.63 26.62 11.87
CA LEU A 409 1.38 27.28 10.58
C LEU A 409 0.28 26.60 9.76
N LEU A 410 0.21 25.26 9.74
CA LEU A 410 -0.76 24.51 8.95
C LEU A 410 -2.10 24.29 9.65
N SER A 411 -2.17 24.42 10.99
CA SER A 411 -3.39 24.13 11.77
C SER A 411 -4.65 24.83 11.28
N PRO A 412 -4.62 26.11 10.83
CA PRO A 412 -5.84 26.79 10.38
C PRO A 412 -6.41 26.26 9.06
N THR A 413 -5.55 25.77 8.17
CA THR A 413 -5.93 25.37 6.80
C THR A 413 -5.93 23.87 6.59
N GLY A 414 -5.15 23.14 7.35
CA GLY A 414 -4.76 21.76 7.02
C GLY A 414 -3.73 21.77 5.88
N GLY A 415 -3.36 20.60 5.40
CA GLY A 415 -2.45 20.50 4.27
C GLY A 415 -1.44 19.34 4.37
N ARG A 416 -0.30 19.53 3.75
CA ARG A 416 0.76 18.55 3.65
C ARG A 416 2.08 19.11 4.10
N MET A 417 2.72 18.46 5.05
CA MET A 417 4.05 18.76 5.55
C MET A 417 5.03 17.73 4.96
N SER A 418 6.07 18.21 4.25
CA SER A 418 7.13 17.39 3.66
C SER A 418 8.42 17.68 4.41
N VAL A 419 8.86 16.71 5.21
CA VAL A 419 10.03 16.83 6.11
C VAL A 419 11.23 16.14 5.51
N PHE A 420 12.36 16.84 5.41
CA PHE A 420 13.62 16.27 4.92
C PHE A 420 14.62 16.29 6.06
N GLN A 421 15.12 15.12 6.44
CA GLN A 421 16.00 14.92 7.59
C GLN A 421 17.23 14.09 7.18
N THR A 422 18.41 14.52 7.63
CA THR A 422 19.66 13.86 7.25
C THR A 422 20.40 13.21 8.42
N GLN A 423 19.97 13.44 9.64
CA GLN A 423 20.61 12.93 10.86
C GLN A 423 19.62 12.67 11.98
N LEU A 424 20.11 12.12 13.11
CA LEU A 424 19.31 11.96 14.32
C LEU A 424 19.02 13.34 14.93
N PRO A 425 17.74 13.70 15.20
CA PRO A 425 17.41 14.94 15.92
C PRO A 425 17.99 14.89 17.33
N ASN A 426 18.84 15.85 17.69
CA ASN A 426 19.59 15.82 18.95
C ASN A 426 19.40 17.08 19.83
N LEU A 427 18.52 18.00 19.42
CA LEU A 427 18.34 19.27 20.14
C LEU A 427 16.86 19.59 20.36
N GLY A 428 16.54 20.12 21.53
CA GLY A 428 15.21 20.62 21.90
C GLY A 428 14.17 19.51 22.07
N VAL A 429 12.92 19.89 21.88
CA VAL A 429 11.76 18.98 22.04
C VAL A 429 11.84 17.83 21.03
N GLY A 430 11.63 16.60 21.51
CA GLY A 430 11.71 15.42 20.65
C GLY A 430 13.11 14.97 20.29
N ALA A 431 14.15 15.51 20.94
CA ALA A 431 15.53 15.03 20.77
C ALA A 431 15.66 13.54 21.07
N LEU A 432 16.48 12.85 20.29
CA LEU A 432 16.67 11.39 20.34
C LEU A 432 18.13 11.07 20.60
N GLN A 433 18.36 9.89 21.15
CA GLN A 433 19.70 9.32 21.33
C GLN A 433 19.82 8.02 20.55
N SER A 434 21.03 7.70 20.09
CA SER A 434 21.26 6.44 19.38
C SER A 434 20.99 5.25 20.29
N ARG A 435 20.16 4.32 19.83
CA ARG A 435 19.78 3.10 20.54
C ARG A 435 20.32 1.85 19.85
N GLU A 436 20.96 1.99 18.71
CA GLU A 436 21.51 0.87 17.95
C GLU A 436 22.96 0.62 18.36
N ASP A 437 23.26 -0.63 18.72
CA ASP A 437 24.65 -1.10 18.87
C ASP A 437 25.07 -1.84 17.58
N PRO A 438 26.00 -1.27 16.78
CA PRO A 438 26.47 -1.91 15.56
C PRO A 438 27.05 -3.32 15.77
N ASN A 439 27.64 -3.58 16.94
CA ASN A 439 28.27 -4.88 17.25
C ASN A 439 27.23 -6.00 17.49
N GLN A 440 25.99 -5.63 17.80
CA GLN A 440 24.92 -6.61 18.02
C GLN A 440 24.07 -6.89 16.79
N ARG A 441 24.26 -6.17 15.66
CA ARG A 441 23.44 -6.32 14.45
C ARG A 441 23.38 -7.75 13.91
N ALA A 442 24.49 -8.46 13.94
CA ALA A 442 24.59 -9.84 13.47
C ALA A 442 24.22 -10.89 14.54
N SER A 443 23.96 -10.46 15.77
CA SER A 443 23.63 -11.34 16.88
C SER A 443 22.29 -12.04 16.67
N ALA A 444 22.18 -13.30 17.10
CA ALA A 444 20.91 -14.02 17.19
C ALA A 444 20.05 -13.60 18.40
N LYS A 445 20.55 -12.69 19.25
CA LYS A 445 19.81 -12.16 20.38
C LYS A 445 18.54 -11.44 19.91
N GLU A 446 17.59 -11.31 20.79
CA GLU A 446 16.35 -10.59 20.53
C GLU A 446 16.64 -9.14 20.12
N ILE A 447 16.01 -8.70 19.04
CA ILE A 447 16.17 -7.37 18.50
C ILE A 447 15.26 -6.44 19.29
N GLN A 448 15.88 -5.50 19.97
CA GLN A 448 15.22 -4.48 20.79
C GLN A 448 14.97 -3.20 19.98
N HIS A 449 14.25 -2.26 20.58
CA HIS A 449 14.06 -0.90 20.05
C HIS A 449 13.29 -0.78 18.74
N LEU A 450 12.36 -1.74 18.47
CA LEU A 450 11.40 -1.63 17.36
C LEU A 450 10.24 -0.67 17.65
N SER A 451 10.07 -0.27 18.93
CA SER A 451 9.10 0.71 19.38
C SER A 451 9.72 2.10 19.50
N PRO A 452 8.93 3.18 19.46
CA PRO A 452 9.44 4.55 19.60
C PRO A 452 10.09 4.78 20.96
N ALA A 453 11.14 5.63 21.00
CA ALA A 453 11.83 6.04 22.21
C ALA A 453 11.06 7.08 23.01
N THR A 454 10.24 7.88 22.33
CA THR A 454 9.42 8.96 22.92
C THR A 454 8.05 9.01 22.28
N ASP A 455 7.06 9.44 23.05
CA ASP A 455 5.70 9.68 22.54
C ASP A 455 5.53 10.99 21.78
N PHE A 456 6.56 11.86 21.75
CA PHE A 456 6.47 13.18 21.14
C PHE A 456 5.94 13.14 19.72
N TYR A 457 6.59 12.36 18.83
CA TYR A 457 6.23 12.27 17.41
C TYR A 457 4.84 11.68 17.20
N LYS A 458 4.44 10.73 18.04
CA LYS A 458 3.09 10.16 17.99
C LYS A 458 2.03 11.18 18.43
N LYS A 459 2.25 11.90 19.53
CA LYS A 459 1.33 12.95 20.00
C LYS A 459 1.16 14.04 18.95
N LEU A 460 2.27 14.57 18.43
CA LEU A 460 2.23 15.58 17.38
C LEU A 460 1.51 15.10 16.10
N ALA A 461 1.69 13.83 15.72
CA ALA A 461 0.98 13.25 14.60
C ALA A 461 -0.54 13.17 14.82
N LEU A 462 -0.97 12.90 16.05
CA LEU A 462 -2.40 12.91 16.41
C LEU A 462 -2.98 14.32 16.32
N ASP A 463 -2.25 15.33 16.81
CA ASP A 463 -2.62 16.74 16.69
C ASP A 463 -2.70 17.16 15.20
N CYS A 464 -1.70 16.80 14.41
CA CYS A 464 -1.69 16.98 12.95
C CYS A 464 -2.92 16.34 12.29
N SER A 465 -3.22 15.08 12.63
CA SER A 465 -4.39 14.39 12.11
C SER A 465 -5.71 15.08 12.49
N GLY A 466 -5.79 15.62 13.72
CA GLY A 466 -6.93 16.42 14.19
C GLY A 466 -7.17 17.68 13.36
N GLN A 467 -6.11 18.33 12.88
CA GLN A 467 -6.14 19.55 12.05
C GLN A 467 -6.01 19.27 10.54
N GLN A 468 -6.19 18.04 10.11
CA GLN A 468 -6.11 17.65 8.69
C GLN A 468 -4.73 17.91 8.04
N VAL A 469 -3.67 17.75 8.82
CA VAL A 469 -2.28 17.85 8.37
C VAL A 469 -1.69 16.44 8.26
N ALA A 470 -1.19 16.07 7.07
CA ALA A 470 -0.39 14.86 6.87
C ALA A 470 1.10 15.21 6.83
N VAL A 471 1.92 14.33 7.39
CA VAL A 471 3.38 14.51 7.45
C VAL A 471 4.09 13.40 6.71
N ASP A 472 4.79 13.74 5.64
CA ASP A 472 5.64 12.83 4.89
C ASP A 472 7.11 13.06 5.28
N LEU A 473 7.84 11.99 5.52
CA LEU A 473 9.21 12.02 6.02
C LEU A 473 10.18 11.47 4.97
N PHE A 474 11.14 12.30 4.55
CA PHE A 474 12.26 11.93 3.69
C PHE A 474 13.52 11.85 4.54
N LEU A 475 14.04 10.63 4.71
CA LEU A 475 15.28 10.35 5.44
C LEU A 475 16.42 10.10 4.46
N LEU A 476 17.39 11.01 4.43
CA LEU A 476 18.55 10.95 3.53
C LEU A 476 19.83 10.80 4.38
N SER A 477 19.94 9.69 5.10
CA SER A 477 21.01 9.49 6.08
C SER A 477 21.78 8.22 5.85
N SER A 478 23.11 8.30 6.06
CA SER A 478 23.97 7.12 6.14
C SER A 478 24.13 6.56 7.55
N GLN A 479 23.68 7.32 8.56
CA GLN A 479 23.74 6.96 9.97
C GLN A 479 22.37 6.55 10.52
N TYR A 480 22.36 6.11 11.77
CA TYR A 480 21.13 5.80 12.49
C TYR A 480 20.32 7.07 12.77
N CYS A 481 19.03 7.05 12.45
CA CYS A 481 18.11 8.18 12.63
C CYS A 481 16.97 7.92 13.60
N ASP A 482 16.84 6.72 14.14
CA ASP A 482 15.69 6.26 14.94
C ASP A 482 14.36 6.33 14.19
N LEU A 483 14.28 5.67 13.06
CA LEU A 483 13.06 5.61 12.26
C LEU A 483 11.88 5.01 13.05
N ALA A 484 12.11 4.17 14.07
CA ALA A 484 11.07 3.67 14.95
C ALA A 484 10.33 4.79 15.70
N SER A 485 11.05 5.85 16.08
CA SER A 485 10.47 7.06 16.68
C SER A 485 9.95 8.04 15.64
N LEU A 486 10.77 8.42 14.67
CA LEU A 486 10.42 9.40 13.64
C LEU A 486 9.26 8.93 12.75
N GLY A 487 9.22 7.66 12.37
CA GLY A 487 8.18 7.10 11.51
C GLY A 487 6.76 7.21 12.09
N CYS A 488 6.64 7.42 13.41
CA CYS A 488 5.36 7.65 14.06
C CYS A 488 4.65 8.90 13.52
N ILE A 489 5.41 9.96 13.16
CA ILE A 489 4.82 11.21 12.67
C ILE A 489 4.03 10.98 11.37
N SER A 490 4.57 10.18 10.45
CA SER A 490 3.91 9.84 9.20
C SER A 490 2.80 8.80 9.38
N ARG A 491 3.04 7.77 10.21
CA ARG A 491 2.09 6.67 10.42
C ARG A 491 0.73 7.16 10.92
N TYR A 492 0.71 8.02 11.94
CA TYR A 492 -0.54 8.46 12.58
C TYR A 492 -1.17 9.70 11.94
N SER A 493 -0.46 10.38 11.02
CA SER A 493 -0.98 11.49 10.23
C SER A 493 -1.36 11.11 8.80
N ALA A 494 -1.39 9.81 8.45
CA ALA A 494 -1.64 9.30 7.10
C ALA A 494 -0.63 9.75 6.05
N GLY A 495 0.60 10.05 6.48
CA GLY A 495 1.74 10.32 5.60
C GLY A 495 2.50 9.06 5.22
N ASN A 496 3.65 9.24 4.58
CA ASN A 496 4.55 8.18 4.15
C ASN A 496 6.00 8.45 4.60
N VAL A 497 6.80 7.40 4.64
CA VAL A 497 8.24 7.45 4.89
C VAL A 497 8.97 7.06 3.62
N TYR A 498 9.89 7.93 3.21
CA TYR A 498 10.87 7.71 2.15
C TYR A 498 12.24 7.61 2.81
N TYR A 499 12.97 6.54 2.54
CA TYR A 499 14.24 6.28 3.19
C TYR A 499 15.32 5.93 2.18
N TYR A 500 16.39 6.71 2.17
CA TYR A 500 17.52 6.59 1.25
C TYR A 500 18.79 6.31 2.07
N PRO A 501 19.05 5.02 2.39
CA PRO A 501 20.21 4.63 3.17
C PRO A 501 21.49 4.94 2.41
N SER A 502 22.44 5.55 3.10
CA SER A 502 23.73 5.95 2.52
C SER A 502 23.62 6.97 1.38
N TYR A 503 22.60 7.84 1.42
CA TYR A 503 22.45 8.92 0.46
C TYR A 503 23.68 9.86 0.48
N HIS A 504 24.21 10.16 -0.69
CA HIS A 504 25.22 11.18 -0.92
C HIS A 504 25.24 11.57 -2.40
N HIS A 505 25.12 12.87 -2.70
CA HIS A 505 24.90 13.32 -4.08
C HIS A 505 26.05 12.99 -5.05
N GLN A 506 27.30 12.88 -4.58
CA GLN A 506 28.44 12.51 -5.41
C GLN A 506 28.77 11.02 -5.39
N HIS A 507 28.62 10.35 -4.23
CA HIS A 507 29.09 8.98 -4.03
C HIS A 507 28.01 7.91 -4.22
N SER A 508 26.75 8.29 -4.29
CA SER A 508 25.61 7.36 -4.39
C SER A 508 24.65 7.73 -5.51
N PRO A 509 25.08 7.76 -6.78
CA PRO A 509 24.27 8.27 -7.89
C PRO A 509 22.95 7.49 -8.09
N ALA A 510 22.96 6.17 -7.83
CA ALA A 510 21.73 5.36 -7.87
C ALA A 510 20.69 5.83 -6.84
N GLN A 511 21.10 6.23 -5.63
CA GLN A 511 20.21 6.79 -4.61
C GLN A 511 19.72 8.20 -4.98
N VAL A 512 20.56 8.98 -5.65
CA VAL A 512 20.19 10.31 -6.17
C VAL A 512 19.09 10.15 -7.23
N GLU A 513 19.25 9.23 -8.18
CA GLU A 513 18.22 8.96 -9.18
C GLU A 513 16.91 8.50 -8.54
N CYS A 514 16.95 7.57 -7.58
CA CYS A 514 15.78 7.15 -6.82
C CYS A 514 15.08 8.34 -6.16
N PHE A 515 15.82 9.16 -5.43
CA PHE A 515 15.28 10.33 -4.76
C PHE A 515 14.63 11.30 -5.73
N GLN A 516 15.27 11.62 -6.87
CA GLN A 516 14.73 12.51 -7.90
C GLN A 516 13.43 11.98 -8.50
N LYS A 517 13.38 10.70 -8.85
CA LYS A 517 12.19 10.06 -9.45
C LYS A 517 11.04 9.98 -8.44
N ASP A 518 11.34 9.58 -7.21
CA ASP A 518 10.35 9.49 -6.14
C ASP A 518 9.81 10.88 -5.76
N LEU A 519 10.67 11.89 -5.64
CA LEU A 519 10.27 13.28 -5.37
C LEU A 519 9.43 13.84 -6.52
N LYS A 520 9.81 13.59 -7.77
CA LYS A 520 9.02 14.00 -8.93
C LYS A 520 7.62 13.41 -8.89
N ARG A 521 7.49 12.09 -8.65
CA ARG A 521 6.19 11.43 -8.50
C ARG A 521 5.43 12.00 -7.30
N TYR A 522 6.08 12.15 -6.16
CA TYR A 522 5.50 12.71 -4.94
C TYR A 522 4.84 14.07 -5.17
N LEU A 523 5.48 14.96 -5.92
CA LEU A 523 4.99 16.29 -6.24
C LEU A 523 3.91 16.31 -7.32
N THR A 524 3.89 15.30 -8.21
CA THR A 524 3.00 15.30 -9.40
C THR A 524 1.83 14.32 -9.31
N ARG A 525 1.84 13.35 -8.37
CA ARG A 525 0.75 12.38 -8.21
C ARG A 525 -0.53 13.04 -7.71
N LYS A 526 -1.65 12.43 -7.99
CA LYS A 526 -2.93 12.83 -7.39
C LYS A 526 -2.85 12.81 -5.87
N ILE A 527 -3.56 13.71 -5.24
CA ILE A 527 -3.71 13.76 -3.79
C ILE A 527 -5.14 14.15 -3.42
N GLY A 528 -5.68 13.51 -2.40
CA GLY A 528 -6.92 13.89 -1.75
C GLY A 528 -6.63 14.46 -0.37
N PHE A 529 -7.21 15.60 -0.06
CA PHE A 529 -7.11 16.29 1.22
C PHE A 529 -8.35 16.05 2.06
N GLU A 530 -8.24 16.23 3.38
CA GLU A 530 -9.34 16.11 4.34
C GLU A 530 -10.14 14.82 4.12
N ALA A 531 -9.42 13.71 3.95
CA ALA A 531 -10.06 12.45 3.62
C ALA A 531 -10.50 11.67 4.85
N VAL A 532 -11.57 10.92 4.69
CA VAL A 532 -12.03 9.92 5.63
C VAL A 532 -12.47 8.67 4.87
N MET A 533 -12.12 7.51 5.41
CA MET A 533 -12.54 6.23 4.83
C MET A 533 -13.37 5.44 5.83
N ARG A 534 -14.40 4.78 5.34
CA ARG A 534 -15.23 3.87 6.11
C ARG A 534 -15.44 2.58 5.35
N ILE A 535 -15.19 1.46 6.02
CA ILE A 535 -15.41 0.13 5.47
C ILE A 535 -16.62 -0.47 6.19
N ARG A 536 -17.60 -0.97 5.41
CA ARG A 536 -18.81 -1.63 5.90
C ARG A 536 -18.87 -3.05 5.36
N CYS A 537 -19.41 -3.95 6.13
CA CYS A 537 -19.64 -5.35 5.77
C CYS A 537 -21.10 -5.74 5.99
N THR A 538 -21.51 -6.83 5.36
CA THR A 538 -22.83 -7.44 5.57
C THR A 538 -23.02 -7.80 7.03
N LYS A 539 -24.25 -7.62 7.53
CA LYS A 539 -24.65 -7.98 8.90
C LYS A 539 -24.24 -9.43 9.23
N GLY A 540 -23.67 -9.63 10.42
CA GLY A 540 -23.09 -10.88 10.86
C GLY A 540 -21.57 -10.95 10.70
N LEU A 541 -20.97 -10.02 9.95
CA LEU A 541 -19.53 -9.82 9.84
C LEU A 541 -19.11 -8.56 10.59
N SER A 542 -17.92 -8.57 11.19
CA SER A 542 -17.32 -7.40 11.83
C SER A 542 -15.86 -7.22 11.45
N ILE A 543 -15.40 -5.96 11.52
CA ILE A 543 -14.01 -5.57 11.30
C ILE A 543 -13.46 -5.12 12.66
N HIS A 544 -12.36 -5.72 13.09
CA HIS A 544 -11.81 -5.47 14.42
C HIS A 544 -10.39 -4.89 14.41
N THR A 545 -9.58 -5.09 13.35
CA THR A 545 -8.19 -4.61 13.29
C THR A 545 -7.91 -3.98 11.95
N PHE A 546 -7.23 -2.83 11.97
CA PHE A 546 -6.87 -2.07 10.77
C PHE A 546 -5.35 -1.95 10.66
N HIS A 547 -4.82 -2.07 9.44
CA HIS A 547 -3.39 -1.93 9.13
C HIS A 547 -3.21 -0.89 8.03
N GLY A 548 -2.20 -0.03 8.16
CA GLY A 548 -1.88 1.06 7.25
C GLY A 548 -1.47 2.33 8.02
N ASN A 549 -1.40 3.44 7.30
CA ASN A 549 -1.11 4.76 7.86
C ASN A 549 -2.41 5.58 7.96
N PHE A 550 -2.89 5.76 9.16
CA PHE A 550 -4.15 6.46 9.47
C PHE A 550 -4.29 6.70 10.98
N PHE A 551 -5.29 7.48 11.33
CA PHE A 551 -5.81 7.59 12.69
C PHE A 551 -7.24 7.03 12.76
N VAL A 552 -7.54 6.20 13.75
CA VAL A 552 -8.91 5.70 13.99
C VAL A 552 -9.67 6.72 14.81
N ARG A 553 -10.58 7.44 14.17
CA ARG A 553 -11.39 8.48 14.83
C ARG A 553 -12.58 7.92 15.62
N SER A 554 -13.15 6.82 15.13
CA SER A 554 -14.19 6.04 15.79
C SER A 554 -14.09 4.60 15.33
N THR A 555 -14.89 3.68 15.89
CA THR A 555 -14.80 2.23 15.69
C THR A 555 -14.56 1.76 14.25
N ASP A 556 -15.07 2.48 13.24
CA ASP A 556 -15.01 2.10 11.83
C ASP A 556 -14.66 3.27 10.88
N LEU A 557 -14.25 4.44 11.45
CA LEU A 557 -13.92 5.63 10.68
C LEU A 557 -12.43 5.93 10.73
N LEU A 558 -11.76 5.76 9.59
CA LEU A 558 -10.35 6.08 9.42
C LEU A 558 -10.21 7.55 9.00
N SER A 559 -9.48 8.33 9.80
CA SER A 559 -9.07 9.69 9.46
C SER A 559 -7.80 9.65 8.62
N LEU A 560 -7.86 10.30 7.48
CA LEU A 560 -6.80 10.36 6.48
C LEU A 560 -6.61 11.84 6.09
N PRO A 561 -5.84 12.64 6.87
CA PRO A 561 -5.60 14.03 6.50
C PRO A 561 -5.26 14.20 5.02
N ASN A 562 -4.47 13.27 4.49
CA ASN A 562 -4.27 13.13 3.04
C ASN A 562 -4.41 11.66 2.63
N VAL A 563 -4.82 11.45 1.37
CA VAL A 563 -4.80 10.15 0.70
C VAL A 563 -4.14 10.29 -0.67
N ASN A 564 -3.36 9.29 -1.06
CA ASN A 564 -2.62 9.27 -2.32
C ASN A 564 -2.75 7.89 -3.00
N PRO A 565 -2.45 7.78 -4.30
CA PRO A 565 -2.64 6.54 -5.06
C PRO A 565 -1.65 5.42 -4.69
N ASP A 566 -0.68 5.68 -3.82
CA ASP A 566 0.37 4.73 -3.47
C ASP A 566 0.11 4.07 -2.10
N ALA A 567 -0.99 4.44 -1.42
CA ALA A 567 -1.33 3.95 -0.09
C ALA A 567 -2.25 2.72 -0.15
N GLY A 568 -1.84 1.66 0.54
CA GLY A 568 -2.62 0.45 0.79
C GLY A 568 -3.13 0.36 2.22
N PHE A 569 -4.17 -0.44 2.41
CA PHE A 569 -4.76 -0.71 3.72
C PHE A 569 -5.12 -2.18 3.83
N ALA A 570 -5.06 -2.73 5.04
CA ALA A 570 -5.57 -4.07 5.30
C ALA A 570 -6.42 -4.09 6.57
N VAL A 571 -7.39 -5.00 6.62
CA VAL A 571 -8.25 -5.17 7.79
C VAL A 571 -8.47 -6.64 8.09
N GLN A 572 -8.59 -6.96 9.37
CA GLN A 572 -8.99 -8.29 9.85
C GLN A 572 -10.47 -8.30 10.19
N MET A 573 -11.10 -9.44 9.96
CA MET A 573 -12.54 -9.63 10.16
C MET A 573 -12.84 -10.89 10.95
N SER A 574 -14.02 -10.89 11.61
CA SER A 574 -14.63 -12.05 12.25
C SER A 574 -16.07 -12.24 11.79
N ILE A 575 -16.61 -13.42 12.05
CA ILE A 575 -18.01 -13.78 11.80
C ILE A 575 -18.70 -13.81 13.16
N ASP A 576 -19.47 -12.78 13.47
CA ASP A 576 -20.12 -12.63 14.79
C ASP A 576 -21.49 -13.31 14.82
N GLU A 577 -22.21 -13.32 13.70
CA GLU A 577 -23.50 -14.03 13.56
C GLU A 577 -23.39 -15.05 12.40
N ASN A 578 -24.04 -16.20 12.53
CA ASN A 578 -24.07 -17.22 11.47
C ASN A 578 -24.74 -16.69 10.20
N LEU A 579 -24.13 -16.97 9.05
CA LEU A 579 -24.56 -16.51 7.74
C LEU A 579 -25.43 -17.59 7.00
N VAL A 580 -26.20 -18.38 7.74
CA VAL A 580 -26.91 -19.57 7.21
C VAL A 580 -27.87 -19.21 6.07
N ASP A 581 -28.59 -18.11 6.21
CA ASP A 581 -29.59 -17.66 5.21
C ASP A 581 -29.00 -16.71 4.14
N THR A 582 -27.67 -16.58 4.13
CA THR A 582 -26.99 -15.62 3.27
C THR A 582 -26.20 -16.34 2.20
N GLN A 583 -26.57 -16.18 0.93
CA GLN A 583 -25.84 -16.76 -0.20
C GLN A 583 -24.58 -15.99 -0.57
N VAL A 584 -24.64 -14.66 -0.46
CA VAL A 584 -23.55 -13.75 -0.79
C VAL A 584 -23.43 -12.66 0.27
N VAL A 585 -22.24 -12.24 0.54
CA VAL A 585 -21.92 -11.10 1.39
C VAL A 585 -21.28 -9.98 0.57
N SER A 586 -21.39 -8.77 1.05
CA SER A 586 -20.79 -7.60 0.39
C SER A 586 -20.00 -6.78 1.39
N PHE A 587 -18.92 -6.18 0.88
CA PHE A 587 -18.05 -5.24 1.59
C PHE A 587 -18.01 -3.94 0.82
N GLN A 588 -18.22 -2.82 1.49
CA GLN A 588 -18.19 -1.51 0.84
C GLN A 588 -17.20 -0.59 1.53
N ALA A 589 -16.17 -0.17 0.80
CA ALA A 589 -15.24 0.89 1.19
C ALA A 589 -15.67 2.21 0.56
N ALA A 590 -15.87 3.23 1.38
CA ALA A 590 -16.24 4.57 0.92
C ALA A 590 -15.19 5.57 1.40
N LEU A 591 -14.54 6.25 0.46
CA LEU A 591 -13.50 7.25 0.66
C LEU A 591 -14.03 8.63 0.25
N LEU A 592 -14.25 9.50 1.25
CA LEU A 592 -14.62 10.90 1.05
C LEU A 592 -13.34 11.74 1.11
N TYR A 593 -13.11 12.63 0.15
CA TYR A 593 -11.91 13.47 0.08
C TYR A 593 -12.15 14.75 -0.71
N THR A 594 -11.30 15.75 -0.51
CA THR A 594 -11.21 16.96 -1.34
C THR A 594 -10.10 16.78 -2.37
N SER A 595 -10.43 16.86 -3.65
CA SER A 595 -9.43 16.80 -4.72
C SER A 595 -8.54 18.05 -4.70
N SER A 596 -7.34 17.96 -5.31
CA SER A 596 -6.45 19.12 -5.47
C SER A 596 -7.08 20.27 -6.27
N LYS A 597 -8.16 19.99 -7.03
CA LYS A 597 -8.96 21.01 -7.74
C LYS A 597 -10.05 21.66 -6.88
N GLY A 598 -10.14 21.31 -5.60
CA GLY A 598 -11.13 21.84 -4.68
C GLY A 598 -12.53 21.23 -4.82
N GLU A 599 -12.67 20.06 -5.45
CA GLU A 599 -13.94 19.35 -5.51
C GLU A 599 -14.03 18.33 -4.39
N ARG A 600 -15.13 18.31 -3.66
CA ARG A 600 -15.42 17.25 -2.68
C ARG A 600 -15.92 16.01 -3.41
N ARG A 601 -15.28 14.86 -3.21
CA ARG A 601 -15.57 13.62 -3.93
C ARG A 601 -15.74 12.45 -2.98
N ILE A 602 -16.54 11.46 -3.39
CA ILE A 602 -16.73 10.21 -2.67
C ILE A 602 -16.45 9.06 -3.64
N ARG A 603 -15.39 8.32 -3.40
CA ARG A 603 -15.10 7.10 -4.14
C ARG A 603 -15.61 5.90 -3.37
N VAL A 604 -16.38 5.04 -4.02
CA VAL A 604 -17.01 3.86 -3.42
C VAL A 604 -16.58 2.61 -4.18
N HIS A 605 -16.16 1.60 -3.43
CA HIS A 605 -15.81 0.27 -3.94
C HIS A 605 -16.68 -0.75 -3.23
N THR A 606 -17.35 -1.65 -3.96
CA THR A 606 -18.19 -2.70 -3.40
C THR A 606 -17.73 -4.06 -3.92
N LEU A 607 -17.30 -4.93 -3.01
CA LEU A 607 -16.90 -6.31 -3.28
C LEU A 607 -18.01 -7.24 -2.85
N CYS A 608 -18.38 -8.21 -3.70
CA CYS A 608 -19.35 -9.26 -3.41
C CYS A 608 -18.67 -10.63 -3.45
N LEU A 609 -18.92 -11.47 -2.43
CA LEU A 609 -18.35 -12.80 -2.30
C LEU A 609 -19.41 -13.83 -1.91
N PRO A 610 -19.30 -15.09 -2.36
CA PRO A 610 -20.21 -16.16 -1.97
C PRO A 610 -19.96 -16.63 -0.53
N VAL A 611 -21.01 -17.11 0.14
CA VAL A 611 -20.95 -17.78 1.44
C VAL A 611 -20.98 -19.29 1.23
N VAL A 612 -20.11 -20.03 1.91
CA VAL A 612 -19.95 -21.48 1.78
C VAL A 612 -19.99 -22.17 3.13
N ASN A 613 -20.44 -23.43 3.14
CA ASN A 613 -20.56 -24.23 4.35
C ASN A 613 -19.56 -25.40 4.41
N SER A 614 -18.70 -25.54 3.41
CA SER A 614 -17.72 -26.63 3.31
C SER A 614 -16.29 -26.08 3.45
N LEU A 615 -15.43 -26.83 4.14
CA LEU A 615 -14.00 -26.51 4.25
C LEU A 615 -13.29 -26.59 2.89
N THR A 616 -13.71 -27.51 2.05
CA THR A 616 -13.16 -27.67 0.70
C THR A 616 -13.33 -26.40 -0.13
N ASP A 617 -14.53 -25.77 -0.09
CA ASP A 617 -14.81 -24.53 -0.82
C ASP A 617 -14.06 -23.32 -0.23
N ILE A 618 -13.83 -23.32 1.09
CA ILE A 618 -13.01 -22.28 1.74
C ILE A 618 -11.56 -22.38 1.24
N PHE A 619 -10.99 -23.58 1.21
CA PHE A 619 -9.64 -23.77 0.69
C PHE A 619 -9.57 -23.47 -0.81
N ALA A 620 -10.57 -23.82 -1.60
CA ALA A 620 -10.62 -23.49 -3.02
C ALA A 620 -10.60 -21.98 -3.28
N GLY A 621 -11.22 -21.21 -2.39
CA GLY A 621 -11.28 -19.76 -2.44
C GLY A 621 -10.10 -19.04 -1.76
N ALA A 622 -9.08 -19.75 -1.29
CA ALA A 622 -7.96 -19.13 -0.58
C ALA A 622 -7.03 -18.35 -1.53
N ASP A 623 -6.78 -17.08 -1.22
CA ASP A 623 -5.87 -16.20 -1.94
C ASP A 623 -4.52 -16.16 -1.21
N VAL A 624 -3.55 -16.93 -1.70
CA VAL A 624 -2.24 -17.09 -1.07
C VAL A 624 -1.47 -15.78 -0.94
N GLN A 625 -1.57 -14.87 -1.91
CA GLN A 625 -0.90 -13.57 -1.84
C GLN A 625 -1.57 -12.65 -0.83
N ALA A 626 -2.91 -12.58 -0.83
CA ALA A 626 -3.65 -11.79 0.13
C ALA A 626 -3.47 -12.29 1.57
N ILE A 627 -3.44 -13.61 1.78
CA ILE A 627 -3.15 -14.25 3.07
C ILE A 627 -1.74 -13.85 3.54
N SER A 628 -0.73 -13.98 2.67
CA SER A 628 0.66 -13.66 3.01
C SER A 628 0.85 -12.17 3.30
N GLY A 629 0.20 -11.28 2.53
CA GLY A 629 0.22 -9.84 2.76
C GLY A 629 -0.44 -9.45 4.09
N LEU A 630 -1.59 -10.03 4.43
CA LEU A 630 -2.25 -9.79 5.72
C LEU A 630 -1.40 -10.30 6.89
N LEU A 631 -0.84 -11.52 6.78
CA LEU A 631 0.05 -12.08 7.79
C LEU A 631 1.31 -11.23 7.99
N ALA A 632 1.87 -10.64 6.93
CA ALA A 632 2.98 -9.71 7.03
C ALA A 632 2.61 -8.48 7.87
N CYS A 633 1.44 -7.87 7.63
CA CYS A 633 0.94 -6.75 8.43
C CYS A 633 0.77 -7.13 9.91
N MET A 634 0.16 -8.30 10.16
CA MET A 634 -0.03 -8.83 11.52
C MET A 634 1.30 -9.10 12.23
N ALA A 635 2.28 -9.66 11.51
CA ALA A 635 3.60 -9.95 12.03
C ALA A 635 4.39 -8.69 12.39
N VAL A 636 4.27 -7.62 11.59
CA VAL A 636 4.86 -6.30 11.92
C VAL A 636 4.30 -5.78 13.24
N ASP A 637 2.98 -5.78 13.43
CA ASP A 637 2.38 -5.29 14.68
C ASP A 637 2.80 -6.16 15.86
N ARG A 638 2.86 -7.49 15.69
CA ARG A 638 3.32 -8.41 16.73
C ARG A 638 4.80 -8.21 17.09
N SER A 639 5.65 -7.92 16.10
CA SER A 639 7.07 -7.61 16.35
C SER A 639 7.28 -6.40 17.24
N VAL A 640 6.39 -5.39 17.14
CA VAL A 640 6.48 -4.17 17.93
C VAL A 640 5.83 -4.32 19.31
N THR A 641 4.75 -5.12 19.43
CA THR A 641 3.97 -5.26 20.67
C THR A 641 4.42 -6.40 21.56
N ALA A 642 4.99 -7.46 21.00
CA ALA A 642 5.53 -8.60 21.72
C ALA A 642 7.03 -8.73 21.44
N SER A 643 7.42 -9.59 20.50
CA SER A 643 8.80 -9.75 20.08
C SER A 643 8.91 -10.14 18.61
N LEU A 644 10.10 -9.95 18.02
CA LEU A 644 10.39 -10.42 16.68
C LEU A 644 10.31 -11.96 16.57
N GLY A 645 10.75 -12.67 17.62
CA GLY A 645 10.64 -14.12 17.73
C GLY A 645 9.18 -14.58 17.69
N ASP A 646 8.32 -14.01 18.54
CA ASP A 646 6.89 -14.33 18.58
C ASP A 646 6.18 -14.08 17.22
N ALA A 647 6.59 -13.03 16.50
CA ALA A 647 6.04 -12.73 15.19
C ALA A 647 6.44 -13.79 14.16
N ARG A 648 7.69 -14.26 14.18
CA ARG A 648 8.21 -15.33 13.32
C ARG A 648 7.51 -16.65 13.60
N ASP A 649 7.39 -17.02 14.87
CA ASP A 649 6.72 -18.26 15.28
C ASP A 649 5.24 -18.25 14.90
N ALA A 650 4.57 -17.10 15.02
CA ALA A 650 3.19 -16.96 14.56
C ALA A 650 3.02 -17.20 13.06
N MET A 651 3.94 -16.72 12.22
CA MET A 651 3.90 -16.97 10.78
C MET A 651 4.14 -18.46 10.44
N ILE A 652 5.09 -19.11 11.13
CA ILE A 652 5.36 -20.54 10.96
C ILE A 652 4.14 -21.35 11.39
N ASN A 653 3.56 -21.04 12.54
CA ASN A 653 2.38 -21.73 13.05
C ASN A 653 1.16 -21.54 12.13
N ALA A 654 0.98 -20.38 11.51
CA ALA A 654 -0.07 -20.17 10.52
C ALA A 654 0.04 -21.13 9.33
N ALA A 655 1.25 -21.42 8.85
CA ALA A 655 1.48 -22.40 7.80
C ALA A 655 1.22 -23.85 8.30
N ILE A 656 1.71 -24.20 9.49
CA ILE A 656 1.50 -25.51 10.10
C ILE A 656 0.01 -25.77 10.27
N ASP A 657 -0.69 -24.87 10.94
CA ASP A 657 -2.10 -25.04 11.32
C ASP A 657 -3.02 -25.14 10.10
N SER A 658 -2.79 -24.32 9.08
CA SER A 658 -3.61 -24.34 7.86
C SER A 658 -3.40 -25.64 7.05
N LEU A 659 -2.16 -26.09 6.88
CA LEU A 659 -1.86 -27.33 6.17
C LEU A 659 -2.30 -28.57 6.97
N ALA A 660 -2.17 -28.55 8.30
CA ALA A 660 -2.70 -29.60 9.18
C ALA A 660 -4.22 -29.69 9.07
N SER A 661 -4.92 -28.54 9.08
CA SER A 661 -6.36 -28.49 8.90
C SER A 661 -6.79 -29.03 7.52
N TYR A 662 -6.09 -28.63 6.45
CA TYR A 662 -6.35 -29.17 5.11
C TYR A 662 -6.21 -30.69 5.06
N ARG A 663 -5.10 -31.24 5.61
CA ARG A 663 -4.84 -32.66 5.68
C ARG A 663 -5.92 -33.40 6.48
N GLN A 664 -6.36 -32.84 7.62
CA GLN A 664 -7.27 -33.52 8.53
C GLN A 664 -8.74 -33.50 8.06
N PHE A 665 -9.19 -32.37 7.47
CA PHE A 665 -10.61 -32.13 7.28
C PHE A 665 -11.05 -31.99 5.81
N ALA A 666 -10.11 -31.65 4.92
CA ALA A 666 -10.44 -31.41 3.50
C ALA A 666 -10.07 -32.61 2.60
N LEU A 667 -9.10 -33.45 3.00
CA LEU A 667 -8.71 -34.63 2.25
C LEU A 667 -9.57 -35.83 2.63
N THR A 668 -10.14 -36.52 1.62
CA THR A 668 -10.89 -37.73 1.78
C THR A 668 -10.00 -38.97 1.94
N ILE A 669 -8.79 -38.95 1.40
CA ILE A 669 -7.81 -40.03 1.45
C ILE A 669 -6.52 -39.48 2.06
N GLN A 670 -6.07 -40.08 3.15
CA GLN A 670 -4.78 -39.73 3.76
C GLN A 670 -3.61 -40.30 2.95
N GLN A 671 -2.83 -39.44 2.36
CA GLN A 671 -1.60 -39.77 1.65
C GLN A 671 -0.38 -39.36 2.48
N PRO A 672 0.76 -40.07 2.36
CA PRO A 672 1.99 -39.67 3.01
C PRO A 672 2.56 -38.40 2.33
N GLY A 673 3.28 -37.56 3.08
CA GLY A 673 3.93 -36.37 2.60
C GLY A 673 3.36 -35.05 3.17
N LEU A 674 3.88 -33.96 2.68
CA LEU A 674 3.39 -32.60 3.00
C LEU A 674 2.42 -32.18 1.89
N LEU A 675 1.14 -32.32 2.17
CA LEU A 675 0.07 -32.10 1.18
C LEU A 675 -0.51 -30.70 1.32
N ALA A 676 -0.70 -30.03 0.20
CA ALA A 676 -1.36 -28.72 0.11
C ALA A 676 -2.34 -28.69 -1.07
N PRO A 677 -3.42 -27.90 -1.03
CA PRO A 677 -4.20 -27.61 -2.23
C PRO A 677 -3.38 -26.73 -3.19
N ALA A 678 -3.59 -26.86 -4.49
CA ALA A 678 -2.84 -26.13 -5.50
C ALA A 678 -2.89 -24.59 -5.31
N CYS A 679 -4.00 -24.05 -4.79
CA CYS A 679 -4.12 -22.62 -4.46
C CYS A 679 -3.18 -22.15 -3.33
N LEU A 680 -2.81 -23.05 -2.39
CA LEU A 680 -1.88 -22.75 -1.29
C LEU A 680 -0.48 -23.37 -1.47
N ARG A 681 -0.14 -23.92 -2.66
CA ARG A 681 1.15 -24.55 -2.92
C ARG A 681 2.36 -23.62 -2.63
N LEU A 682 2.21 -22.32 -2.82
CA LEU A 682 3.25 -21.33 -2.57
C LEU A 682 3.22 -20.76 -1.15
N PHE A 683 2.24 -21.13 -0.32
CA PHE A 683 2.12 -20.55 1.01
C PHE A 683 3.36 -20.78 1.90
N PRO A 684 3.92 -22.01 2.01
CA PRO A 684 5.17 -22.22 2.73
C PRO A 684 6.34 -21.41 2.17
N LEU A 685 6.45 -21.27 0.86
CA LEU A 685 7.51 -20.49 0.23
C LEU A 685 7.40 -18.99 0.59
N TYR A 686 6.20 -18.43 0.58
CA TYR A 686 5.97 -17.02 0.97
C TYR A 686 6.21 -16.79 2.46
N ILE A 687 5.86 -17.75 3.33
CA ILE A 687 6.22 -17.68 4.75
C ILE A 687 7.75 -17.70 4.93
N LEU A 688 8.47 -18.60 4.26
CA LEU A 688 9.93 -18.61 4.31
C LEU A 688 10.52 -17.30 3.79
N ALA A 689 9.96 -16.74 2.71
CA ALA A 689 10.37 -15.45 2.16
C ALA A 689 10.20 -14.32 3.17
N LEU A 690 9.07 -14.27 3.89
CA LEU A 690 8.85 -13.31 4.99
C LEU A 690 9.88 -13.51 6.12
N LEU A 691 10.17 -14.74 6.52
CA LEU A 691 11.17 -15.02 7.57
C LEU A 691 12.58 -14.56 7.19
N LYS A 692 12.90 -14.53 5.90
CA LYS A 692 14.20 -14.07 5.35
C LYS A 692 14.22 -12.58 4.97
N GLN A 693 13.06 -11.93 4.93
CA GLN A 693 12.93 -10.52 4.57
C GLN A 693 13.53 -9.61 5.67
N LYS A 694 14.08 -8.45 5.28
CA LYS A 694 14.74 -7.50 6.21
C LYS A 694 13.93 -7.18 7.46
N ALA A 695 12.60 -7.14 7.36
CA ALA A 695 11.71 -6.89 8.49
C ALA A 695 11.82 -7.95 9.59
N PHE A 696 12.00 -9.22 9.23
CA PHE A 696 11.87 -10.35 10.16
C PHE A 696 13.12 -11.23 10.32
N ARG A 697 14.14 -11.09 9.48
CA ARG A 697 15.33 -11.95 9.50
C ARG A 697 16.15 -11.78 10.78
N LEU A 698 16.84 -12.85 11.20
CA LEU A 698 17.75 -12.90 12.33
C LEU A 698 19.16 -13.26 11.85
N GLY A 699 20.18 -13.06 12.69
CA GLY A 699 21.53 -13.55 12.48
C GLY A 699 22.32 -12.95 11.32
N THR A 700 21.80 -11.89 10.68
CA THR A 700 22.46 -11.13 9.61
C THR A 700 22.56 -9.67 10.00
N SER A 701 23.67 -9.03 9.62
CA SER A 701 23.86 -7.60 9.89
C SER A 701 22.77 -6.78 9.17
N THR A 702 21.77 -6.30 9.92
CA THR A 702 20.69 -5.45 9.42
C THR A 702 20.57 -4.26 10.35
N ARG A 703 20.72 -3.06 9.79
CA ARG A 703 20.53 -1.82 10.58
C ARG A 703 19.09 -1.73 11.07
N LEU A 704 18.91 -1.14 12.26
CA LEU A 704 17.60 -1.03 12.87
C LEU A 704 16.66 -0.20 11.99
N ASP A 705 17.13 0.92 11.43
CA ASP A 705 16.32 1.75 10.51
C ASP A 705 15.94 1.01 9.22
N ASP A 706 16.83 0.19 8.63
CA ASP A 706 16.50 -0.63 7.46
C ASP A 706 15.39 -1.64 7.76
N ARG A 707 15.41 -2.23 8.96
CA ARG A 707 14.38 -3.16 9.44
C ARG A 707 13.04 -2.46 9.62
N VAL A 708 13.05 -1.34 10.34
CA VAL A 708 11.83 -0.56 10.60
C VAL A 708 11.24 -0.03 9.31
N PHE A 709 12.09 0.43 8.35
CA PHE A 709 11.61 0.85 7.03
C PHE A 709 10.94 -0.29 6.29
N ALA A 710 11.55 -1.49 6.27
CA ALA A 710 10.93 -2.66 5.66
C ALA A 710 9.58 -3.01 6.30
N MET A 711 9.46 -2.89 7.64
CA MET A 711 8.18 -3.05 8.35
C MET A 711 7.15 -1.98 7.94
N CYS A 712 7.57 -0.71 7.80
CA CYS A 712 6.69 0.36 7.34
C CYS A 712 6.18 0.08 5.93
N GLN A 713 7.05 -0.38 5.02
CA GLN A 713 6.66 -0.71 3.64
C GLN A 713 5.64 -1.84 3.59
N LEU A 714 5.83 -2.93 4.35
CA LEU A 714 4.87 -4.05 4.41
C LEU A 714 3.48 -3.62 4.91
N LYS A 715 3.38 -2.58 5.73
CA LYS A 715 2.10 -2.05 6.23
C LYS A 715 1.46 -1.00 5.33
N TYR A 716 2.27 -0.25 4.60
CA TYR A 716 1.81 0.90 3.82
C TYR A 716 1.53 0.56 2.36
N GLN A 717 2.33 -0.34 1.76
CA GLN A 717 2.21 -0.62 0.34
C GLN A 717 0.96 -1.45 0.01
N PRO A 718 0.24 -1.13 -1.07
CA PRO A 718 -0.74 -2.04 -1.65
C PRO A 718 -0.15 -3.42 -1.92
N LEU A 719 -0.97 -4.46 -1.84
CA LEU A 719 -0.53 -5.85 -2.00
C LEU A 719 0.31 -6.08 -3.27
N ALA A 720 -0.10 -5.51 -4.39
CA ALA A 720 0.61 -5.65 -5.66
C ALA A 720 2.06 -5.14 -5.60
N TYR A 721 2.34 -4.12 -4.77
CA TYR A 721 3.68 -3.57 -4.59
C TYR A 721 4.45 -4.23 -3.45
N ALA A 722 3.74 -4.77 -2.46
CA ALA A 722 4.35 -5.51 -1.35
C ALA A 722 4.84 -6.91 -1.77
N MET A 723 4.17 -7.58 -2.71
CA MET A 723 4.53 -8.95 -3.13
C MET A 723 5.96 -9.07 -3.70
N PRO A 724 6.45 -8.19 -4.60
CA PRO A 724 7.84 -8.23 -5.04
C PRO A 724 8.88 -8.00 -3.91
N MET A 725 8.49 -7.30 -2.84
CA MET A 725 9.33 -7.13 -1.66
C MET A 725 9.36 -8.37 -0.77
N ILE A 726 8.26 -9.15 -0.75
CA ILE A 726 8.13 -10.41 -0.01
C ILE A 726 8.86 -11.52 -0.76
N HIS A 727 8.52 -11.73 -2.01
CA HIS A 727 9.09 -12.74 -2.89
C HIS A 727 9.56 -12.11 -4.20
N PRO A 728 10.85 -11.82 -4.32
CA PRO A 728 11.46 -11.29 -5.55
C PRO A 728 11.20 -12.16 -6.77
N SER A 729 11.35 -11.58 -7.95
CA SER A 729 11.27 -12.28 -9.21
C SER A 729 12.63 -12.31 -9.89
N LEU A 730 13.08 -13.47 -10.34
CA LEU A 730 14.33 -13.68 -11.06
C LEU A 730 14.04 -14.03 -12.51
N TYR A 731 14.66 -13.29 -13.45
CA TYR A 731 14.50 -13.46 -14.88
C TYR A 731 15.86 -13.66 -15.55
N ARG A 732 15.91 -14.48 -16.60
CA ARG A 732 17.07 -14.56 -17.51
C ARG A 732 16.92 -13.54 -18.62
N LEU A 733 17.96 -12.79 -18.96
CA LEU A 733 17.91 -11.70 -19.93
C LEU A 733 18.65 -11.96 -21.24
N ASP A 734 19.65 -12.84 -21.23
CA ASP A 734 20.46 -13.14 -22.41
C ASP A 734 19.75 -14.02 -23.46
N ASP A 735 18.55 -14.49 -23.15
CA ASP A 735 17.66 -15.27 -24.01
C ASP A 735 16.27 -14.63 -24.24
N LEU A 736 16.14 -13.32 -24.06
CA LEU A 736 14.88 -12.62 -24.26
C LEU A 736 14.40 -12.70 -25.72
N THR A 737 13.14 -13.13 -25.88
CA THR A 737 12.45 -13.18 -27.18
C THR A 737 11.18 -12.35 -27.16
N ASP A 738 10.60 -12.09 -28.31
CA ASP A 738 9.30 -11.42 -28.45
C ASP A 738 8.13 -12.41 -28.40
N GLU A 739 8.40 -13.70 -28.21
CA GLU A 739 7.36 -14.72 -28.06
C GLU A 739 6.55 -14.49 -26.78
N GLY A 740 5.23 -14.34 -26.91
CA GLY A 740 4.34 -14.02 -25.81
C GLY A 740 4.48 -12.60 -25.26
N ALA A 741 5.18 -11.70 -25.93
CA ALA A 741 5.39 -10.33 -25.51
C ALA A 741 4.08 -9.55 -25.38
N LEU A 742 4.02 -8.63 -24.41
CA LEU A 742 2.93 -7.68 -24.26
C LEU A 742 3.19 -6.43 -25.09
N ASN A 743 2.18 -5.97 -25.83
CA ASN A 743 2.22 -4.70 -26.54
C ASN A 743 1.45 -3.64 -25.74
N VAL A 744 2.18 -2.72 -25.13
CA VAL A 744 1.63 -1.65 -24.31
C VAL A 744 2.24 -0.31 -24.73
N ASN A 745 1.41 0.68 -25.08
CA ASN A 745 1.85 2.02 -25.46
C ASN A 745 2.98 2.01 -26.53
N GLU A 746 2.77 1.26 -27.60
CA GLU A 746 3.72 1.13 -28.72
C GLU A 746 5.07 0.48 -28.36
N ARG A 747 5.16 -0.16 -27.19
CA ARG A 747 6.34 -0.90 -26.75
C ARG A 747 6.04 -2.39 -26.71
N THR A 748 6.93 -3.19 -27.29
CA THR A 748 6.92 -4.65 -27.14
C THR A 748 7.71 -5.03 -25.89
N ILE A 749 7.04 -5.67 -24.93
CA ILE A 749 7.60 -5.99 -23.62
C ILE A 749 7.74 -7.49 -23.50
N PRO A 750 8.96 -8.04 -23.49
CA PRO A 750 9.20 -9.46 -23.31
C PRO A 750 8.57 -9.99 -22.02
N GLN A 751 8.13 -11.25 -22.03
CA GLN A 751 7.56 -11.94 -20.86
C GLN A 751 8.39 -13.19 -20.52
N PRO A 752 9.61 -13.01 -19.98
CA PRO A 752 10.47 -14.14 -19.61
C PRO A 752 9.85 -14.94 -18.46
N ARG A 753 10.15 -16.24 -18.38
CA ARG A 753 9.73 -17.09 -17.26
C ARG A 753 10.41 -16.67 -15.97
N VAL A 754 9.64 -16.69 -14.87
CA VAL A 754 10.19 -16.47 -13.52
C VAL A 754 10.96 -17.73 -13.10
N LEU A 755 12.19 -17.53 -12.63
CA LEU A 755 13.06 -18.59 -12.14
C LEU A 755 12.93 -18.74 -10.62
N GLN A 756 13.28 -19.92 -10.11
CA GLN A 756 13.41 -20.16 -8.66
C GLN A 756 14.52 -19.29 -8.06
N LEU A 757 14.28 -18.84 -6.82
CA LEU A 757 15.22 -18.01 -6.08
C LEU A 757 16.30 -18.87 -5.39
N SER A 758 17.13 -19.51 -6.19
CA SER A 758 18.28 -20.30 -5.79
C SER A 758 19.50 -19.95 -6.62
N VAL A 759 20.66 -19.95 -6.00
CA VAL A 759 21.97 -19.73 -6.67
C VAL A 759 22.21 -20.75 -7.80
N GLU A 760 21.62 -21.94 -7.72
CA GLU A 760 21.66 -22.93 -8.79
C GLU A 760 21.11 -22.40 -10.13
N LYS A 761 20.24 -21.41 -10.10
CA LYS A 761 19.67 -20.79 -11.30
C LYS A 761 20.55 -19.69 -11.90
N LEU A 762 21.54 -19.20 -11.16
CA LEU A 762 22.50 -18.20 -11.64
C LEU A 762 23.66 -18.92 -12.39
N SER A 763 23.43 -19.24 -13.66
CA SER A 763 24.47 -19.79 -14.53
C SER A 763 25.55 -18.75 -14.81
N ARG A 764 26.82 -19.16 -14.77
CA ARG A 764 27.93 -18.28 -15.13
C ARG A 764 27.94 -17.83 -16.61
N ASP A 765 27.14 -18.47 -17.42
CA ASP A 765 27.06 -18.19 -18.87
C ASP A 765 25.95 -17.21 -19.23
N GLY A 766 25.13 -16.77 -18.25
CA GLY A 766 23.94 -15.93 -18.48
C GLY A 766 24.00 -14.57 -17.83
N ALA A 767 23.01 -13.74 -18.15
CA ALA A 767 22.70 -12.49 -17.49
C ALA A 767 21.31 -12.60 -16.83
N PHE A 768 21.19 -12.18 -15.57
CA PHE A 768 19.95 -12.37 -14.78
C PHE A 768 19.50 -11.08 -14.09
N LEU A 769 18.24 -10.76 -14.23
CA LEU A 769 17.60 -9.65 -13.54
C LEU A 769 16.81 -10.17 -12.33
N MET A 770 17.18 -9.70 -11.16
CA MET A 770 16.36 -9.88 -9.94
C MET A 770 15.61 -8.61 -9.64
N ASP A 771 14.30 -8.69 -9.61
CA ASP A 771 13.43 -7.63 -9.14
C ASP A 771 13.01 -7.90 -7.67
N ALA A 772 13.61 -7.18 -6.73
CA ALA A 772 13.36 -7.31 -5.30
C ALA A 772 12.44 -6.21 -4.72
N GLY A 773 11.60 -5.64 -5.57
CA GLY A 773 10.64 -4.61 -5.20
C GLY A 773 11.28 -3.22 -5.17
N THR A 774 12.04 -2.89 -4.14
CA THR A 774 12.69 -1.57 -3.95
C THR A 774 14.03 -1.43 -4.66
N VAL A 775 14.60 -2.52 -5.15
CA VAL A 775 15.90 -2.58 -5.83
C VAL A 775 15.87 -3.65 -6.91
N MET A 776 16.58 -3.42 -7.98
CA MET A 776 16.81 -4.38 -9.06
C MET A 776 18.30 -4.70 -9.16
N TYR A 777 18.64 -5.97 -9.33
CA TYR A 777 20.00 -6.43 -9.54
C TYR A 777 20.12 -7.09 -10.90
N LEU A 778 21.04 -6.62 -11.73
CA LEU A 778 21.43 -7.26 -12.97
C LEU A 778 22.76 -8.00 -12.74
N TRP A 779 22.68 -9.31 -12.53
CA TRP A 779 23.86 -10.14 -12.34
C TRP A 779 24.39 -10.61 -13.68
N ILE A 780 25.69 -10.41 -13.90
CA ILE A 780 26.41 -10.82 -15.10
C ILE A 780 27.33 -11.98 -14.76
N GLY A 781 27.11 -13.11 -15.40
CA GLY A 781 27.96 -14.27 -15.25
C GLY A 781 29.32 -14.08 -15.92
N ARG A 782 30.37 -14.71 -15.39
CA ARG A 782 31.77 -14.57 -15.86
C ARG A 782 31.94 -14.96 -17.34
N ASN A 783 31.17 -15.92 -17.83
CA ASN A 783 31.20 -16.42 -19.20
C ASN A 783 29.97 -15.93 -20.00
N CYS A 784 29.32 -14.84 -19.55
CA CYS A 784 28.17 -14.29 -20.26
C CYS A 784 28.51 -14.04 -21.73
N ASN A 785 27.52 -14.32 -22.61
CA ASN A 785 27.67 -14.15 -24.05
C ASN A 785 28.19 -12.76 -24.40
N PRO A 786 29.34 -12.63 -25.12
CA PRO A 786 29.89 -11.34 -25.55
C PRO A 786 28.91 -10.48 -26.36
N ILE A 787 27.97 -11.12 -27.07
CA ILE A 787 26.91 -10.41 -27.79
C ILE A 787 26.03 -9.62 -26.80
N PHE A 788 25.62 -10.23 -25.68
CA PHE A 788 24.85 -9.53 -24.67
C PHE A 788 25.65 -8.37 -24.06
N LEU A 789 26.94 -8.59 -23.76
CA LEU A 789 27.80 -7.55 -23.19
C LEU A 789 27.95 -6.35 -24.13
N THR A 790 28.16 -6.59 -25.42
CA THR A 790 28.30 -5.52 -26.43
C THR A 790 26.96 -4.82 -26.71
N GLN A 791 25.90 -5.59 -26.87
CA GLN A 791 24.61 -5.05 -27.32
C GLN A 791 23.76 -4.46 -26.21
N VAL A 792 23.97 -4.84 -24.93
CA VAL A 792 23.19 -4.32 -23.78
C VAL A 792 24.03 -3.42 -22.89
N LEU A 793 25.29 -3.77 -22.63
CA LEU A 793 26.15 -3.01 -21.74
C LEU A 793 27.17 -2.12 -22.48
N GLY A 794 27.35 -2.32 -23.81
CA GLY A 794 28.28 -1.52 -24.63
C GLY A 794 29.74 -1.81 -24.35
N VAL A 795 30.07 -2.97 -23.77
CA VAL A 795 31.44 -3.36 -23.41
C VAL A 795 31.86 -4.62 -24.15
N PRO A 796 33.12 -4.72 -24.58
CA PRO A 796 33.59 -5.86 -25.38
C PRO A 796 33.78 -7.14 -24.57
N SER A 797 34.04 -7.03 -23.25
CA SER A 797 34.30 -8.21 -22.42
C SER A 797 33.76 -8.07 -21.00
N TYR A 798 33.68 -9.18 -20.28
CA TYR A 798 33.28 -9.21 -18.87
C TYR A 798 34.19 -8.35 -17.95
N ALA A 799 35.48 -8.28 -18.26
CA ALA A 799 36.42 -7.48 -17.48
C ALA A 799 36.11 -5.98 -17.54
N ASP A 800 35.58 -5.52 -18.67
CA ASP A 800 35.25 -4.11 -18.93
C ASP A 800 33.91 -3.65 -18.31
N VAL A 801 33.11 -4.59 -17.78
CA VAL A 801 31.87 -4.25 -17.08
C VAL A 801 32.21 -3.47 -15.81
N LEU A 802 31.70 -2.23 -15.73
CA LEU A 802 31.95 -1.35 -14.58
C LEU A 802 31.17 -1.84 -13.35
N ASP A 803 31.87 -1.91 -12.22
CA ASP A 803 31.19 -2.07 -10.93
C ASP A 803 30.37 -0.81 -10.64
N ASN A 804 29.17 -1.02 -10.09
CA ASN A 804 28.20 0.05 -9.75
C ASN A 804 27.54 0.77 -10.95
N LEU A 805 27.53 0.18 -12.13
CA LEU A 805 26.67 0.67 -13.20
C LEU A 805 25.21 0.61 -12.75
N TYR A 806 24.47 1.73 -12.83
CA TYR A 806 23.09 1.86 -12.36
C TYR A 806 22.12 2.29 -13.47
N VAL A 807 22.64 2.70 -14.62
CA VAL A 807 21.87 3.05 -15.83
C VAL A 807 22.44 2.24 -16.99
N LEU A 808 21.56 1.56 -17.72
CA LEU A 808 21.97 0.86 -18.94
C LEU A 808 22.17 1.87 -20.09
N PRO A 809 23.21 1.71 -20.90
CA PRO A 809 23.43 2.55 -22.08
C PRO A 809 22.29 2.37 -23.10
N GLU A 810 22.02 3.42 -23.84
CA GLU A 810 21.08 3.37 -24.95
C GLU A 810 21.81 2.91 -26.21
N ILE A 811 21.74 1.61 -26.49
CA ILE A 811 22.35 0.99 -27.67
C ILE A 811 21.21 0.63 -28.62
N ASP A 812 21.42 0.89 -29.91
CA ASP A 812 20.49 0.53 -30.97
C ASP A 812 20.67 -0.94 -31.37
N SER A 813 20.16 -1.82 -30.50
CA SER A 813 20.13 -3.27 -30.72
C SER A 813 18.81 -3.84 -30.17
N ALA A 814 18.37 -4.96 -30.70
CA ALA A 814 17.15 -5.63 -30.31
C ALA A 814 17.24 -6.09 -28.82
N GLU A 815 18.39 -6.60 -28.40
CA GLU A 815 18.65 -7.06 -27.05
C GLU A 815 18.61 -5.91 -26.03
N SER A 816 19.18 -4.75 -26.36
CA SER A 816 19.11 -3.54 -25.53
C SER A 816 17.67 -3.03 -25.43
N GLN A 817 16.94 -2.98 -26.54
CA GLN A 817 15.56 -2.55 -26.57
C GLN A 817 14.67 -3.45 -25.71
N ARG A 818 14.76 -4.78 -25.83
CA ARG A 818 14.03 -5.76 -25.04
C ARG A 818 14.35 -5.65 -23.55
N THR A 819 15.64 -5.59 -23.21
CA THR A 819 16.09 -5.49 -21.80
C THR A 819 15.58 -4.19 -21.15
N ARG A 820 15.74 -3.05 -21.84
CA ARG A 820 15.26 -1.76 -21.35
C ARG A 820 13.73 -1.69 -21.29
N ALA A 821 13.02 -2.29 -22.25
CA ALA A 821 11.57 -2.37 -22.26
C ALA A 821 11.06 -3.16 -21.04
N LEU A 822 11.65 -4.32 -20.72
CA LEU A 822 11.30 -5.12 -19.55
C LEU A 822 11.56 -4.36 -18.24
N ILE A 823 12.75 -3.80 -18.06
CA ILE A 823 13.11 -3.04 -16.86
C ILE A 823 12.20 -1.81 -16.70
N GLY A 824 11.96 -1.08 -17.77
CA GLY A 824 11.05 0.07 -17.76
C GLY A 824 9.63 -0.32 -17.40
N TRP A 825 9.11 -1.40 -17.98
CA TRP A 825 7.78 -1.91 -17.67
C TRP A 825 7.65 -2.34 -16.19
N LEU A 826 8.64 -3.06 -15.66
CA LEU A 826 8.66 -3.45 -14.23
C LEU A 826 8.69 -2.21 -13.32
N ARG A 827 9.40 -1.14 -13.68
CA ARG A 827 9.42 0.12 -12.96
C ARG A 827 8.07 0.84 -13.01
N ASP A 828 7.42 0.85 -14.18
CA ASP A 828 6.12 1.52 -14.39
C ASP A 828 4.97 0.85 -13.61
N GLN A 829 5.14 -0.42 -13.19
CA GLN A 829 4.14 -1.14 -12.39
C GLN A 829 4.06 -0.68 -10.93
N ARG A 830 4.93 0.22 -10.46
CA ARG A 830 5.01 0.60 -9.04
C ARG A 830 5.23 2.11 -8.85
N PRO A 831 4.83 2.66 -7.67
CA PRO A 831 4.89 4.10 -7.43
C PRO A 831 6.26 4.63 -7.00
N PHE A 832 7.19 3.75 -6.59
CA PHE A 832 8.56 4.10 -6.21
C PHE A 832 9.52 3.60 -7.28
N TYR A 833 10.67 4.26 -7.38
CA TYR A 833 11.67 3.94 -8.39
C TYR A 833 12.72 2.97 -7.84
N PRO A 834 12.73 1.69 -8.23
CA PRO A 834 13.77 0.76 -7.82
C PRO A 834 15.10 1.10 -8.52
N SER A 835 16.16 1.28 -7.72
CA SER A 835 17.50 1.42 -8.26
C SER A 835 17.94 0.14 -8.97
N LEU A 836 18.62 0.28 -10.11
CA LEU A 836 19.29 -0.82 -10.79
C LEU A 836 20.76 -0.88 -10.33
N HIS A 837 21.26 -2.08 -10.09
CA HIS A 837 22.67 -2.32 -9.81
C HIS A 837 23.18 -3.46 -10.67
N VAL A 838 24.15 -3.19 -11.52
CA VAL A 838 24.84 -4.22 -12.29
C VAL A 838 25.92 -4.85 -11.39
N ILE A 839 25.89 -6.17 -11.29
CA ILE A 839 26.73 -6.95 -10.35
C ILE A 839 27.53 -7.99 -11.11
N LYS A 840 28.84 -8.00 -10.89
CA LYS A 840 29.76 -9.07 -11.29
C LYS A 840 29.94 -10.11 -10.17
N ASP A 841 30.51 -11.24 -10.50
CA ASP A 841 30.78 -12.32 -9.54
C ASP A 841 31.75 -11.88 -8.40
N GLU A 842 32.59 -10.90 -8.65
CA GLU A 842 33.56 -10.30 -7.71
C GLU A 842 32.99 -9.07 -6.96
N SER A 843 31.81 -8.58 -7.31
CA SER A 843 31.24 -7.36 -6.73
C SER A 843 30.91 -7.51 -5.24
N GLN A 844 31.13 -6.46 -4.47
CA GLN A 844 30.74 -6.38 -3.06
C GLN A 844 29.21 -6.46 -2.89
N LEU A 845 28.43 -6.01 -3.86
CA LEU A 845 26.96 -6.07 -3.85
C LEU A 845 26.42 -7.49 -4.07
N LYS A 846 27.26 -8.47 -4.46
CA LYS A 846 26.86 -9.87 -4.59
C LYS A 846 26.20 -10.41 -3.33
N ALA A 847 26.73 -10.07 -2.15
CA ALA A 847 26.13 -10.48 -0.88
C ALA A 847 24.69 -9.97 -0.72
N SER A 848 24.39 -8.75 -1.22
CA SER A 848 23.05 -8.18 -1.19
C SER A 848 22.08 -8.90 -2.13
N LEU A 849 22.54 -9.29 -3.32
CA LEU A 849 21.78 -10.14 -4.25
C LEU A 849 21.46 -11.50 -3.61
N LEU A 850 22.50 -12.17 -3.05
CA LEU A 850 22.36 -13.53 -2.50
C LEU A 850 21.40 -13.60 -1.30
N GLN A 851 21.22 -12.51 -0.56
CA GLN A 851 20.23 -12.43 0.51
C GLN A 851 18.78 -12.62 0.01
N HIS A 852 18.52 -12.44 -1.29
CA HIS A 852 17.22 -12.65 -1.92
C HIS A 852 17.02 -14.05 -2.49
N MET A 853 18.03 -14.95 -2.38
CA MET A 853 17.90 -16.35 -2.77
C MET A 853 17.15 -17.13 -1.67
N ILE A 854 15.81 -17.03 -1.75
CA ILE A 854 14.90 -17.50 -0.68
C ILE A 854 15.01 -19.02 -0.47
N GLU A 855 15.24 -19.81 -1.53
CA GLU A 855 15.24 -21.26 -1.46
C GLU A 855 16.53 -21.84 -0.87
N ASP A 856 17.61 -21.06 -0.85
CA ASP A 856 18.91 -21.52 -0.35
C ASP A 856 19.01 -21.40 1.16
N ARG A 857 19.84 -22.24 1.77
CA ARG A 857 20.16 -22.15 3.19
C ARG A 857 21.02 -20.92 3.47
N THR A 858 20.77 -20.26 4.60
CA THR A 858 21.63 -19.21 5.15
C THR A 858 22.04 -19.57 6.58
N ASP A 859 23.02 -18.90 7.17
CA ASP A 859 23.47 -19.16 8.55
C ASP A 859 22.33 -19.04 9.58
N SER A 860 21.32 -18.22 9.28
CA SER A 860 20.23 -17.91 10.20
C SER A 860 18.87 -18.46 9.79
N ALA A 861 18.77 -19.10 8.62
CA ALA A 861 17.49 -19.59 8.12
C ALA A 861 17.67 -20.85 7.25
N LEU A 862 16.71 -21.75 7.39
CA LEU A 862 16.63 -23.00 6.64
C LEU A 862 16.54 -22.77 5.13
N SER A 863 16.99 -23.75 4.35
CA SER A 863 16.62 -23.87 2.94
C SER A 863 15.14 -24.17 2.80
N TYR A 864 14.57 -23.98 1.62
CA TYR A 864 13.15 -24.26 1.39
C TYR A 864 12.81 -25.74 1.67
N TYR A 865 13.68 -26.66 1.24
CA TYR A 865 13.46 -28.10 1.52
C TYR A 865 13.50 -28.43 3.00
N GLU A 866 14.48 -27.93 3.75
CA GLU A 866 14.56 -28.12 5.21
C GLU A 866 13.34 -27.52 5.91
N PHE A 867 12.86 -26.36 5.44
CA PHE A 867 11.66 -25.72 5.97
C PHE A 867 10.42 -26.59 5.75
N LEU A 868 10.25 -27.16 4.56
CA LEU A 868 9.15 -28.10 4.27
C LEU A 868 9.20 -29.34 5.18
N LEU A 869 10.39 -29.91 5.41
CA LEU A 869 10.57 -31.03 6.35
C LEU A 869 10.20 -30.62 7.78
N HIS A 870 10.59 -29.42 8.21
CA HIS A 870 10.22 -28.89 9.52
C HIS A 870 8.68 -28.76 9.66
N LEU A 871 7.98 -28.22 8.66
CA LEU A 871 6.52 -28.15 8.66
C LEU A 871 5.89 -29.56 8.72
N GLN A 872 6.39 -30.50 7.92
CA GLN A 872 5.90 -31.88 7.92
C GLN A 872 6.03 -32.55 9.31
N GLN A 873 7.19 -32.40 9.95
CA GLN A 873 7.41 -32.95 11.29
C GLN A 873 6.44 -32.38 12.34
N LYS A 874 6.10 -31.09 12.22
CA LYS A 874 5.15 -30.44 13.13
C LYS A 874 3.69 -30.87 12.86
N ILE A 875 3.33 -31.08 11.60
CA ILE A 875 1.98 -31.51 11.19
C ILE A 875 1.72 -32.98 11.53
N THR A 876 2.76 -33.83 11.54
CA THR A 876 2.64 -35.26 11.81
C THR A 876 2.72 -35.63 13.30
N LYS A 877 3.19 -34.73 14.14
CA LYS A 877 3.13 -34.82 15.61
C LYS A 877 1.73 -34.44 16.12
#